data_de30f6c291a0445bf4f1c828734416d9
#
_entry.id   de30f6c291a0445bf4f1c828734416d9
#
_cell.length_a   1.000
_cell.length_b   1.000
_cell.length_c   1.000
_cell.angle_alpha   90.00
_cell.angle_beta   90.00
_cell.angle_gamma   90.00
#
_symmetry.space_group_name_H-M   'P 1'
#
loop_
_entity.id
_entity.type
_entity.pdbx_description
1 polymer ?
#
loop_
_entity_poly.entity_id
_entity_poly.type
_entity_poly.pdbx_seq_one_letter_code
_entity_poly.pdbx_strand_id
1 'polypeptide(L)'
;MNNKMNVISRNMNRMVMLALLCTASLQLFAQQSASFVFSGKVKDHKGKGIAGVVVNNGVKFVTTDKEGAWTLPTDTNVCKFVSISTPSAYVLPSQNSLAKGYYVRVDELVRNHGNHDFVLAKRKKPSDKFFYISISDPQVKNAHDMNRWKNETIRDMAAYVDTLSRQREVVANTLGDLVFDSMPLYPEYASSFDGIPMTVFQCIGNHDFDKRYQDLHNMPLGAPYYAEQYFHRYFGPTNYSYNIGKVHVVTLKNINYVGHKKYLEAITEADLDWLRHDLNFVSKGSVVILNMHAAAWNKIENEGNVREANDLADALKDYRVHVLAGHTHYFQNNVVSDHLFEHNIGAACGAWWKSHVNRCGAPNGYLVMDIDGENIQWHYKSTQHSLDYQMRVYSKGKFLSQPQYVVANVWDWDPACKVEWEQDGKPMGEMQQFTDVDEAYAESKNHQKGLTVTEHLFRAMPAIGSKSVKVIFTNRFGERYEQNVSNIVPAVRTQIVAHRGYWDTEGLAQNTLTSLRKAAEAKVYGSECDVHITADSVIIVNHDAKVNGLVIADSKYADLKRQLLKNGEEIPTLKQYLEELKKHPGLQLILEIKRQPLQRDEDRLTRRTVEMVQQMGLQKQVEYISFSPAACQLVRQLDEQATIYYVGGSFTPAEVKKLGYQGIDYSYKILFKHPEWIEESHELGLKVNGWTPDDEKIIKKLVKMNVDFITTDMPEEAMKIAKRK
;
A
#
# COMPACT_ATOMS: atom_id res chain seq x y z
N MET A 1 48.29 -8.20 -72.08
CA MET A 1 47.93 -9.01 -70.88
C MET A 1 48.81 -8.70 -69.68
N ASN A 2 50.04 -8.19 -69.83
CA ASN A 2 50.95 -8.03 -68.66
C ASN A 2 50.72 -6.80 -67.74
N ASN A 3 49.93 -5.79 -68.16
CA ASN A 3 49.70 -4.60 -67.33
C ASN A 3 48.54 -4.77 -66.31
N LYS A 4 47.61 -5.73 -66.48
CA LYS A 4 46.55 -5.99 -65.53
C LYS A 4 47.00 -6.87 -64.36
N MET A 5 47.97 -7.77 -64.55
CA MET A 5 48.51 -8.63 -63.48
C MET A 5 49.35 -7.84 -62.47
N ASN A 6 50.09 -6.83 -62.87
CA ASN A 6 50.89 -6.01 -61.94
C ASN A 6 50.06 -5.06 -61.10
N VAL A 7 48.87 -4.64 -61.54
CA VAL A 7 47.95 -3.83 -60.72
C VAL A 7 47.23 -4.68 -59.69
N ILE A 8 46.85 -5.91 -60.00
CA ILE A 8 46.19 -6.87 -59.05
C ILE A 8 47.18 -7.29 -57.98
N SER A 9 48.43 -7.61 -58.28
CA SER A 9 49.47 -7.96 -57.31
C SER A 9 49.82 -6.79 -56.38
N ARG A 10 49.89 -5.54 -56.84
CA ARG A 10 50.13 -4.36 -56.04
C ARG A 10 48.93 -4.04 -55.07
N ASN A 11 47.70 -4.26 -55.54
CA ASN A 11 46.52 -4.06 -54.69
C ASN A 11 46.36 -5.18 -53.64
N MET A 12 46.69 -6.43 -53.95
CA MET A 12 46.68 -7.55 -53.03
C MET A 12 47.75 -7.39 -51.94
N ASN A 13 48.99 -6.95 -52.29
CA ASN A 13 50.00 -6.65 -51.28
C ASN A 13 49.64 -5.43 -50.39
N ARG A 14 48.94 -4.43 -50.92
CA ARG A 14 48.40 -3.33 -50.11
C ARG A 14 47.27 -3.78 -49.18
N MET A 15 46.37 -4.67 -49.60
CA MET A 15 45.32 -5.23 -48.75
C MET A 15 45.90 -6.15 -47.65
N VAL A 16 46.90 -6.94 -47.95
CA VAL A 16 47.58 -7.80 -46.97
C VAL A 16 48.38 -6.94 -45.95
N MET A 17 49.03 -5.85 -46.43
CA MET A 17 49.74 -4.92 -45.55
C MET A 17 48.77 -4.08 -44.70
N LEU A 18 47.60 -3.68 -45.17
CA LEU A 18 46.53 -3.06 -44.41
C LEU A 18 45.91 -4.07 -43.38
N ALA A 19 45.67 -5.31 -43.76
CA ALA A 19 45.20 -6.35 -42.86
C ALA A 19 46.20 -6.66 -41.75
N LEU A 20 47.50 -6.73 -42.04
CA LEU A 20 48.56 -6.88 -41.06
C LEU A 20 48.75 -5.67 -40.14
N LEU A 21 48.57 -4.44 -40.69
CA LEU A 21 48.54 -3.22 -39.87
C LEU A 21 47.28 -3.11 -39.01
N CYS A 22 46.10 -3.57 -39.48
CA CYS A 22 44.88 -3.66 -38.67
C CYS A 22 44.96 -4.75 -37.59
N THR A 23 45.60 -5.91 -37.87
CA THR A 23 45.82 -6.95 -36.86
C THR A 23 46.88 -6.52 -35.86
N ALA A 24 47.93 -5.80 -36.25
CA ALA A 24 48.93 -5.24 -35.33
C ALA A 24 48.34 -4.09 -34.50
N SER A 25 47.48 -3.26 -35.05
CA SER A 25 46.77 -2.22 -34.26
C SER A 25 45.68 -2.81 -33.37
N LEU A 26 45.01 -3.89 -33.76
CA LEU A 26 44.10 -4.63 -32.87
C LEU A 26 44.84 -5.37 -31.75
N GLN A 27 46.09 -5.77 -31.93
CA GLN A 27 46.92 -6.35 -30.83
C GLN A 27 47.54 -5.27 -29.93
N LEU A 28 47.70 -4.02 -30.39
CA LEU A 28 48.18 -2.91 -29.53
C LEU A 28 47.05 -2.28 -28.68
N PHE A 29 45.79 -2.58 -28.95
CA PHE A 29 44.64 -2.26 -28.07
C PHE A 29 44.21 -3.42 -27.16
N ALA A 30 44.94 -4.53 -27.10
CA ALA A 30 44.91 -5.41 -25.95
C ALA A 30 45.56 -4.60 -24.78
N GLN A 31 44.69 -3.85 -24.09
CA GLN A 31 45.05 -3.11 -22.90
C GLN A 31 45.81 -4.09 -21.98
N GLN A 32 47.12 -3.84 -21.76
CA GLN A 32 47.91 -4.62 -20.84
C GLN A 32 47.13 -4.66 -19.54
N SER A 33 46.59 -5.83 -19.19
CA SER A 33 45.95 -6.04 -17.89
C SER A 33 46.98 -5.67 -16.83
N ALA A 34 46.74 -4.58 -16.11
CA ALA A 34 47.60 -4.18 -15.02
C ALA A 34 47.34 -5.18 -13.87
N SER A 35 48.01 -6.36 -14.00
CA SER A 35 47.95 -7.40 -13.00
C SER A 35 48.89 -7.02 -11.87
N PHE A 36 48.33 -6.64 -10.72
CA PHE A 36 49.04 -6.42 -9.47
C PHE A 36 48.91 -7.64 -8.56
N VAL A 37 49.88 -7.88 -7.75
CA VAL A 37 49.79 -8.84 -6.66
C VAL A 37 49.67 -8.03 -5.37
N PHE A 38 48.50 -7.98 -4.81
CA PHE A 38 48.27 -7.33 -3.53
C PHE A 38 48.52 -8.31 -2.38
N SER A 39 48.96 -7.80 -1.24
CA SER A 39 49.28 -8.62 -0.08
C SER A 39 49.05 -7.85 1.23
N GLY A 40 49.13 -8.54 2.34
CA GLY A 40 48.98 -7.96 3.66
C GLY A 40 48.73 -9.01 4.72
N LYS A 41 48.27 -8.59 5.88
CA LYS A 41 47.88 -9.47 6.98
C LYS A 41 46.47 -9.16 7.47
N VAL A 42 45.82 -10.20 7.95
CA VAL A 42 44.67 -10.02 8.86
C VAL A 42 45.18 -10.34 10.27
N LYS A 43 45.10 -9.38 11.18
CA LYS A 43 45.66 -9.47 12.52
C LYS A 43 44.73 -8.92 13.59
N ASP A 44 44.92 -9.31 14.81
CA ASP A 44 44.21 -8.70 15.95
C ASP A 44 44.91 -7.38 16.40
N HIS A 45 44.29 -6.67 17.34
CA HIS A 45 44.83 -5.42 17.88
C HIS A 45 46.19 -5.57 18.58
N LYS A 46 46.61 -6.82 18.90
CA LYS A 46 47.94 -7.11 19.50
C LYS A 46 48.97 -7.44 18.43
N GLY A 47 48.58 -7.38 17.15
CA GLY A 47 49.45 -7.69 16.01
C GLY A 47 49.54 -9.18 15.69
N LYS A 48 48.82 -10.06 16.41
CA LYS A 48 48.81 -11.51 16.16
C LYS A 48 48.01 -11.81 14.89
N GLY A 49 48.59 -12.54 13.95
CA GLY A 49 47.92 -12.97 12.72
C GLY A 49 46.72 -13.88 12.98
N ILE A 50 45.73 -13.76 12.12
CA ILE A 50 44.49 -14.52 12.16
C ILE A 50 44.45 -15.42 10.91
N ALA A 51 44.54 -16.74 11.11
CA ALA A 51 44.51 -17.74 10.04
C ALA A 51 43.08 -18.04 9.53
N GLY A 52 42.98 -18.44 8.28
CA GLY A 52 41.71 -18.96 7.69
C GLY A 52 40.70 -17.88 7.37
N VAL A 53 41.07 -16.59 7.41
CA VAL A 53 40.17 -15.50 7.00
C VAL A 53 40.06 -15.45 5.48
N VAL A 54 38.89 -15.48 4.96
CA VAL A 54 38.61 -15.34 3.50
C VAL A 54 38.89 -13.90 3.09
N VAL A 55 39.73 -13.73 2.07
CA VAL A 55 40.04 -12.44 1.42
C VAL A 55 39.72 -12.55 -0.05
N ASN A 56 38.94 -11.59 -0.60
CA ASN A 56 38.58 -11.60 -2.00
C ASN A 56 38.68 -10.20 -2.64
N ASN A 57 38.79 -10.18 -3.98
CA ASN A 57 38.78 -8.95 -4.78
C ASN A 57 37.54 -8.83 -5.68
N GLY A 58 36.53 -9.59 -5.39
CA GLY A 58 35.31 -9.66 -6.22
C GLY A 58 35.36 -10.77 -7.30
N VAL A 59 36.55 -11.30 -7.62
CA VAL A 59 36.75 -12.34 -8.66
C VAL A 59 37.50 -13.56 -8.08
N LYS A 60 38.54 -13.31 -7.28
CA LYS A 60 39.36 -14.34 -6.69
C LYS A 60 39.24 -14.35 -5.18
N PHE A 61 39.30 -15.53 -4.59
CA PHE A 61 39.20 -15.77 -3.15
C PHE A 61 40.46 -16.53 -2.67
N VAL A 62 41.01 -16.12 -1.55
CA VAL A 62 42.10 -16.78 -0.86
C VAL A 62 41.82 -16.81 0.65
N THR A 63 42.52 -17.65 1.37
CA THR A 63 42.49 -17.64 2.84
C THR A 63 43.84 -17.24 3.42
N THR A 64 43.80 -16.56 4.55
CA THR A 64 45.05 -16.21 5.27
C THR A 64 45.74 -17.46 5.80
N ASP A 65 47.07 -17.45 5.78
CA ASP A 65 47.93 -18.49 6.37
C ASP A 65 47.97 -18.44 7.91
N LYS A 66 48.89 -19.24 8.54
CA LYS A 66 48.99 -19.32 10.00
C LYS A 66 49.47 -18.01 10.64
N GLU A 67 50.20 -17.20 9.89
CA GLU A 67 50.75 -15.90 10.30
C GLU A 67 49.73 -14.75 9.93
N GLY A 68 48.57 -15.10 9.42
CA GLY A 68 47.54 -14.17 8.99
C GLY A 68 47.83 -13.49 7.65
N ALA A 69 48.88 -13.93 6.93
CA ALA A 69 49.24 -13.32 5.64
C ALA A 69 48.37 -13.78 4.52
N TRP A 70 48.09 -12.87 3.58
CA TRP A 70 47.36 -13.11 2.35
C TRP A 70 48.07 -12.52 1.14
N THR A 71 47.87 -13.13 0.00
CA THR A 71 48.39 -12.66 -1.31
C THR A 71 47.33 -12.91 -2.37
N LEU A 72 46.99 -11.87 -3.15
CA LEU A 72 45.85 -11.90 -4.07
C LEU A 72 46.20 -11.24 -5.41
N PRO A 73 46.40 -12.03 -6.49
CA PRO A 73 46.59 -11.50 -7.84
C PRO A 73 45.29 -10.78 -8.30
N THR A 74 45.42 -9.52 -8.70
CA THR A 74 44.28 -8.62 -8.95
C THR A 74 44.45 -7.88 -10.26
N ASP A 75 43.42 -7.93 -11.12
CA ASP A 75 43.27 -7.04 -12.27
C ASP A 75 42.59 -5.74 -11.79
N THR A 76 43.31 -4.64 -11.76
CA THR A 76 42.84 -3.35 -11.27
C THR A 76 41.81 -2.68 -12.21
N ASN A 77 41.69 -3.16 -13.46
CA ASN A 77 40.67 -2.68 -14.37
C ASN A 77 39.27 -3.24 -13.99
N VAL A 78 39.24 -4.47 -13.46
CA VAL A 78 38.01 -5.19 -13.08
C VAL A 78 37.71 -4.99 -11.60
N CYS A 79 38.70 -5.34 -10.75
CA CYS A 79 38.53 -5.33 -9.29
C CYS A 79 38.65 -3.91 -8.73
N LYS A 80 37.70 -3.52 -7.88
CA LYS A 80 37.70 -2.17 -7.28
C LYS A 80 37.92 -2.18 -5.77
N PHE A 81 37.77 -3.33 -5.13
CA PHE A 81 37.94 -3.54 -3.71
C PHE A 81 38.68 -4.83 -3.44
N VAL A 82 39.36 -4.88 -2.30
CA VAL A 82 39.75 -6.11 -1.60
C VAL A 82 39.00 -6.12 -0.28
N SER A 83 38.28 -7.19 0.02
CA SER A 83 37.49 -7.32 1.24
C SER A 83 37.78 -8.63 1.96
N ILE A 84 37.41 -8.67 3.25
CA ILE A 84 37.48 -9.87 4.08
C ILE A 84 36.09 -10.30 4.52
N SER A 85 35.84 -11.61 4.56
CA SER A 85 34.70 -12.16 5.28
C SER A 85 35.06 -12.27 6.76
N THR A 86 34.56 -11.34 7.59
CA THR A 86 34.91 -11.28 9.03
C THR A 86 34.49 -12.56 9.73
N PRO A 87 35.39 -13.30 10.39
CA PRO A 87 35.04 -14.53 11.08
C PRO A 87 34.20 -14.27 12.35
N SER A 88 33.33 -15.19 12.72
CA SER A 88 32.39 -15.07 13.85
C SER A 88 33.06 -14.85 15.21
N ALA A 89 34.31 -15.26 15.40
CA ALA A 89 35.08 -15.03 16.60
C ALA A 89 35.51 -13.55 16.81
N TYR A 90 35.26 -12.68 15.81
CA TYR A 90 35.70 -11.29 15.83
C TYR A 90 34.49 -10.36 15.74
N VAL A 91 34.61 -9.17 16.34
CA VAL A 91 33.61 -8.11 16.28
C VAL A 91 33.55 -7.58 14.85
N LEU A 92 32.35 -7.35 14.33
CA LEU A 92 32.15 -6.75 13.02
C LEU A 92 32.73 -5.32 13.03
N PRO A 93 33.71 -5.00 12.15
CA PRO A 93 34.35 -3.71 12.18
C PRO A 93 33.38 -2.61 11.72
N SER A 94 33.30 -1.55 12.54
CA SER A 94 32.38 -0.43 12.27
C SER A 94 32.97 0.90 12.71
N GLN A 95 32.51 1.97 12.12
CA GLN A 95 32.76 3.35 12.49
C GLN A 95 31.44 4.12 12.50
N ASN A 96 31.14 4.75 13.64
CA ASN A 96 29.86 5.47 13.81
C ASN A 96 28.65 4.60 13.42
N SER A 97 28.61 3.38 13.95
CA SER A 97 27.60 2.34 13.66
C SER A 97 27.61 1.78 12.22
N LEU A 98 28.23 2.44 11.25
CA LEU A 98 28.35 1.90 9.88
C LEU A 98 29.49 0.89 9.77
N ALA A 99 29.26 -0.23 9.08
CA ALA A 99 30.26 -1.23 8.80
C ALA A 99 31.41 -0.65 7.96
N LYS A 100 32.61 -0.66 8.49
CA LYS A 100 33.83 -0.14 7.89
C LYS A 100 35.04 -1.00 8.31
N GLY A 101 36.13 -0.96 7.54
CA GLY A 101 37.37 -1.66 7.91
C GLY A 101 37.41 -3.15 7.55
N TYR A 102 36.35 -3.67 6.86
CA TYR A 102 36.35 -5.01 6.27
C TYR A 102 36.76 -4.99 4.79
N TYR A 103 36.99 -3.83 4.21
CA TYR A 103 37.44 -3.65 2.84
C TYR A 103 38.46 -2.51 2.71
N VAL A 104 39.21 -2.56 1.62
CA VAL A 104 40.07 -1.48 1.14
C VAL A 104 39.86 -1.28 -0.36
N ARG A 105 39.98 -0.05 -0.81
CA ARG A 105 39.85 0.29 -2.25
C ARG A 105 41.12 -0.10 -3.00
N VAL A 106 40.95 -0.60 -4.22
CA VAL A 106 42.09 -0.97 -5.08
C VAL A 106 43.01 0.24 -5.40
N ASP A 107 42.40 1.43 -5.59
CA ASP A 107 43.20 2.64 -5.81
C ASP A 107 44.00 3.08 -4.60
N GLU A 108 43.56 2.79 -3.39
CA GLU A 108 44.34 2.97 -2.14
C GLU A 108 45.50 1.95 -2.04
N LEU A 109 45.20 0.68 -2.39
CA LEU A 109 46.22 -0.37 -2.44
C LEU A 109 47.34 -0.02 -3.40
N VAL A 110 47.02 0.45 -4.59
CA VAL A 110 48.02 0.88 -5.58
C VAL A 110 48.90 2.01 -5.02
N ARG A 111 48.27 3.02 -4.37
CA ARG A 111 49.04 4.10 -3.71
C ARG A 111 49.93 3.60 -2.56
N ASN A 112 49.52 2.54 -1.87
CA ASN A 112 50.24 1.94 -0.75
C ASN A 112 51.14 0.77 -1.19
N HIS A 113 51.63 0.79 -2.44
CA HIS A 113 52.52 -0.22 -2.99
C HIS A 113 51.99 -1.65 -2.90
N GLY A 114 50.67 -1.83 -2.92
CA GLY A 114 50.01 -3.12 -2.96
C GLY A 114 49.86 -3.80 -1.60
N ASN A 115 50.11 -3.11 -0.50
CA ASN A 115 50.04 -3.70 0.84
C ASN A 115 48.93 -3.10 1.70
N HIS A 116 48.19 -3.98 2.42
CA HIS A 116 47.16 -3.56 3.39
C HIS A 116 46.95 -4.60 4.49
N ASP A 117 46.94 -4.14 5.73
CA ASP A 117 46.62 -4.98 6.89
C ASP A 117 45.24 -4.71 7.42
N PHE A 118 44.40 -5.76 7.51
CA PHE A 118 43.13 -5.70 8.21
C PHE A 118 43.31 -5.97 9.70
N VAL A 119 42.66 -5.18 10.55
CA VAL A 119 42.77 -5.31 12.01
C VAL A 119 41.38 -5.61 12.60
N LEU A 120 41.27 -6.74 13.30
CA LEU A 120 40.00 -7.20 13.88
C LEU A 120 40.07 -7.28 15.41
N ALA A 121 39.00 -6.88 16.08
CA ALA A 121 38.84 -7.02 17.53
C ALA A 121 38.26 -8.41 17.85
N LYS A 122 38.99 -9.19 18.69
CA LYS A 122 38.47 -10.48 19.13
C LYS A 122 37.26 -10.31 20.04
N ARG A 123 36.18 -11.08 19.84
CA ARG A 123 35.03 -11.10 20.73
C ARG A 123 35.41 -11.59 22.12
N LYS A 124 34.85 -10.97 23.15
CA LYS A 124 35.02 -11.41 24.55
C LYS A 124 34.22 -12.67 24.87
N LYS A 125 33.10 -12.86 24.20
CA LYS A 125 32.18 -14.01 24.32
C LYS A 125 31.71 -14.43 22.94
N PRO A 126 31.37 -15.72 22.71
CA PRO A 126 30.66 -16.15 21.48
C PRO A 126 29.40 -15.35 21.27
N SER A 127 29.05 -15.07 20.03
CA SER A 127 27.84 -14.32 19.63
C SER A 127 26.83 -15.22 18.91
N ASP A 128 26.57 -16.41 19.48
CA ASP A 128 25.61 -17.36 18.89
C ASP A 128 24.15 -16.86 19.00
N LYS A 129 23.92 -15.87 19.86
CA LYS A 129 22.64 -15.19 20.04
C LYS A 129 22.77 -13.71 19.75
N PHE A 130 22.03 -13.24 18.75
CA PHE A 130 22.05 -11.84 18.36
C PHE A 130 20.72 -11.45 17.71
N PHE A 131 20.47 -10.15 17.59
CA PHE A 131 19.36 -9.62 16.81
C PHE A 131 19.83 -9.14 15.45
N TYR A 132 19.06 -9.44 14.41
CA TYR A 132 19.31 -8.97 13.06
C TYR A 132 18.15 -8.09 12.61
N ILE A 133 18.43 -6.84 12.26
CA ILE A 133 17.41 -5.88 11.80
C ILE A 133 17.61 -5.66 10.31
N SER A 134 16.50 -5.79 9.56
CA SER A 134 16.50 -5.52 8.13
C SER A 134 15.57 -4.36 7.82
N ILE A 135 16.13 -3.32 7.19
CA ILE A 135 15.44 -2.07 6.85
C ILE A 135 15.40 -1.98 5.33
N SER A 136 14.23 -1.70 4.78
CA SER A 136 14.05 -1.56 3.33
C SER A 136 13.68 -0.15 2.96
N ASP A 137 14.19 0.31 1.81
CA ASP A 137 13.73 1.49 1.09
C ASP A 137 13.53 2.75 1.96
N PRO A 138 14.58 3.31 2.56
CA PRO A 138 14.50 4.64 3.18
C PRO A 138 14.14 5.74 2.17
N GLN A 139 14.62 5.66 0.95
CA GLN A 139 14.27 6.50 -0.21
C GLN A 139 14.17 8.00 0.08
N VAL A 140 15.10 8.54 0.87
CA VAL A 140 15.11 9.97 1.19
C VAL A 140 15.50 10.80 -0.02
N LYS A 141 14.68 11.78 -0.39
CA LYS A 141 14.85 12.60 -1.59
C LYS A 141 15.21 14.05 -1.29
N ASN A 142 14.78 14.53 -0.15
CA ASN A 142 14.86 15.94 0.23
C ASN A 142 14.86 16.10 1.75
N ALA A 143 14.92 17.32 2.24
CA ALA A 143 14.94 17.62 3.67
C ALA A 143 13.65 17.19 4.40
N HIS A 144 12.49 17.20 3.76
CA HIS A 144 11.25 16.72 4.36
C HIS A 144 11.33 15.22 4.64
N ASP A 145 11.74 14.43 3.64
CA ASP A 145 11.83 12.97 3.77
C ASP A 145 12.93 12.60 4.77
N MET A 146 14.07 13.30 4.74
CA MET A 146 15.16 13.13 5.71
C MET A 146 14.71 13.44 7.14
N ASN A 147 13.88 14.46 7.33
CA ASN A 147 13.31 14.78 8.63
C ASN A 147 12.39 13.67 9.14
N ARG A 148 11.53 13.11 8.28
CA ARG A 148 10.68 11.96 8.61
C ARG A 148 11.52 10.72 8.93
N TRP A 149 12.52 10.42 8.08
CA TRP A 149 13.46 9.33 8.31
C TRP A 149 14.08 9.39 9.70
N LYS A 150 14.65 10.55 10.07
CA LYS A 150 15.31 10.76 11.37
C LYS A 150 14.35 10.72 12.55
N ASN A 151 13.20 11.40 12.44
CA ASN A 151 12.31 11.60 13.58
C ASN A 151 11.24 10.50 13.74
N GLU A 152 10.96 9.76 12.69
CA GLU A 152 10.04 8.62 12.73
C GLU A 152 10.82 7.30 12.83
N THR A 153 11.48 6.87 11.74
CA THR A 153 12.10 5.54 11.65
C THR A 153 13.34 5.41 12.51
N ILE A 154 14.32 6.31 12.37
CA ILE A 154 15.59 6.23 13.12
C ILE A 154 15.35 6.41 14.61
N ARG A 155 14.51 7.34 15.01
CA ARG A 155 14.18 7.57 16.43
C ARG A 155 13.52 6.36 17.07
N ASP A 156 12.55 5.74 16.40
CA ASP A 156 11.88 4.51 16.87
C ASP A 156 12.88 3.36 16.97
N MET A 157 13.65 3.15 15.90
CA MET A 157 14.65 2.09 15.82
C MET A 157 15.74 2.26 16.87
N ALA A 158 16.25 3.46 17.09
CA ALA A 158 17.29 3.72 18.09
C ALA A 158 16.80 3.37 19.51
N ALA A 159 15.57 3.75 19.85
CA ALA A 159 14.96 3.41 21.14
C ALA A 159 14.78 1.89 21.30
N TYR A 160 14.37 1.21 20.23
CA TYR A 160 14.20 -0.25 20.25
C TYR A 160 15.53 -0.97 20.32
N VAL A 161 16.51 -0.58 19.52
CA VAL A 161 17.89 -1.12 19.53
C VAL A 161 18.58 -0.92 20.87
N ASP A 162 18.36 0.22 21.54
CA ASP A 162 18.89 0.44 22.91
C ASP A 162 18.38 -0.64 23.88
N THR A 163 17.13 -1.06 23.75
CA THR A 163 16.54 -2.15 24.54
C THR A 163 17.13 -3.52 24.17
N LEU A 164 17.29 -3.80 22.88
CA LEU A 164 17.81 -5.07 22.36
C LEU A 164 19.31 -5.22 22.69
N SER A 165 20.10 -4.17 22.51
CA SER A 165 21.56 -4.17 22.70
C SER A 165 22.00 -4.43 24.14
N ARG A 166 21.14 -4.16 25.12
CA ARG A 166 21.37 -4.53 26.52
C ARG A 166 21.32 -6.04 26.77
N GLN A 167 20.67 -6.78 25.84
CA GLN A 167 20.52 -8.23 25.95
C GLN A 167 21.57 -8.96 25.11
N ARG A 168 21.71 -8.55 23.84
CA ARG A 168 22.56 -9.21 22.84
C ARG A 168 23.09 -8.20 21.81
N GLU A 169 24.09 -8.60 21.04
CA GLU A 169 24.58 -7.84 19.90
C GLU A 169 23.45 -7.60 18.88
N VAL A 170 23.42 -6.41 18.29
CA VAL A 170 22.49 -6.04 17.23
C VAL A 170 23.27 -5.74 15.96
N VAL A 171 22.88 -6.39 14.87
CA VAL A 171 23.42 -6.16 13.53
C VAL A 171 22.25 -5.76 12.63
N ALA A 172 22.49 -4.83 11.72
CA ALA A 172 21.46 -4.40 10.78
C ALA A 172 21.98 -4.38 9.35
N ASN A 173 21.05 -4.49 8.41
CA ASN A 173 21.30 -4.25 6.99
C ASN A 173 20.18 -3.38 6.42
N THR A 174 20.52 -2.41 5.58
CA THR A 174 19.54 -1.68 4.76
C THR A 174 19.55 -2.29 3.35
N LEU A 175 18.38 -2.66 2.85
CA LEU A 175 18.21 -3.44 1.62
C LEU A 175 18.18 -2.59 0.34
N GLY A 176 18.89 -1.47 0.31
CA GLY A 176 18.97 -0.60 -0.86
C GLY A 176 17.94 0.52 -0.91
N ASP A 177 18.02 1.31 -1.98
CA ASP A 177 17.24 2.53 -2.13
C ASP A 177 17.36 3.47 -0.92
N LEU A 178 18.62 3.72 -0.51
CA LEU A 178 18.97 4.54 0.65
C LEU A 178 18.49 5.98 0.45
N VAL A 179 18.65 6.47 -0.77
CA VAL A 179 18.18 7.77 -1.24
C VAL A 179 17.37 7.60 -2.52
N PHE A 180 16.56 8.60 -2.87
CA PHE A 180 15.79 8.59 -4.11
C PHE A 180 16.49 9.45 -5.17
N ASP A 181 17.47 8.88 -5.90
CA ASP A 181 18.28 9.57 -6.92
C ASP A 181 19.04 10.81 -6.39
N SER A 182 19.25 10.91 -5.08
CA SER A 182 19.77 12.10 -4.39
C SER A 182 21.04 11.79 -3.58
N MET A 183 22.07 11.25 -4.23
CA MET A 183 23.35 10.85 -3.60
C MET A 183 24.03 11.93 -2.73
N PRO A 184 23.87 13.25 -2.97
CA PRO A 184 24.37 14.26 -2.03
C PRO A 184 23.82 14.15 -0.60
N LEU A 185 22.72 13.40 -0.39
CA LEU A 185 22.16 13.13 0.94
C LEU A 185 22.85 11.99 1.69
N TYR A 186 23.73 11.21 1.05
CA TYR A 186 24.43 10.10 1.71
C TYR A 186 25.18 10.48 2.99
N PRO A 187 25.90 11.62 3.11
CA PRO A 187 26.51 12.00 4.38
C PRO A 187 25.51 12.14 5.52
N GLU A 188 24.35 12.77 5.23
CA GLU A 188 23.31 13.00 6.22
C GLU A 188 22.55 11.71 6.55
N TYR A 189 22.28 10.87 5.55
CA TYR A 189 21.72 9.54 5.73
C TYR A 189 22.66 8.67 6.59
N ALA A 190 23.94 8.62 6.25
CA ALA A 190 24.93 7.83 6.98
C ALA A 190 25.04 8.26 8.44
N SER A 191 25.08 9.56 8.71
CA SER A 191 25.17 10.09 10.07
C SER A 191 23.89 9.89 10.90
N SER A 192 22.77 9.53 10.28
CA SER A 192 21.53 9.22 11.01
C SER A 192 21.67 8.00 11.94
N PHE A 193 22.64 7.12 11.69
CA PHE A 193 22.93 5.95 12.52
C PHE A 193 23.91 6.23 13.66
N ASP A 194 24.55 7.40 13.71
CA ASP A 194 25.59 7.71 14.67
C ASP A 194 25.13 7.51 16.11
N GLY A 195 25.89 6.73 16.88
CA GLY A 195 25.63 6.48 18.29
C GLY A 195 24.58 5.39 18.58
N ILE A 196 23.94 4.81 17.58
CA ILE A 196 23.04 3.66 17.78
C ILE A 196 23.89 2.41 18.02
N PRO A 197 23.66 1.62 19.10
CA PRO A 197 24.52 0.51 19.48
C PRO A 197 24.30 -0.74 18.61
N MET A 198 24.57 -0.61 17.30
CA MET A 198 24.51 -1.68 16.31
C MET A 198 25.55 -1.50 15.22
N THR A 199 25.82 -2.54 14.44
CA THR A 199 26.63 -2.44 13.21
C THR A 199 25.70 -2.54 12.01
N VAL A 200 25.66 -1.50 11.15
CA VAL A 200 24.76 -1.39 10.01
C VAL A 200 25.52 -1.58 8.71
N PHE A 201 25.13 -2.55 7.94
CA PHE A 201 25.57 -2.79 6.56
C PHE A 201 24.60 -2.21 5.56
N GLN A 202 25.04 -2.01 4.31
CA GLN A 202 24.23 -1.37 3.27
C GLN A 202 24.21 -2.21 2.00
N CYS A 203 23.04 -2.43 1.43
CA CYS A 203 22.83 -2.94 0.08
C CYS A 203 22.62 -1.76 -0.88
N ILE A 204 22.90 -1.95 -2.16
CA ILE A 204 22.60 -0.97 -3.20
C ILE A 204 21.22 -1.26 -3.82
N GLY A 205 20.41 -0.21 -4.07
CA GLY A 205 19.14 -0.30 -4.78
C GLY A 205 19.13 0.52 -6.08
N ASN A 206 18.03 0.50 -6.81
CA ASN A 206 17.93 1.16 -8.13
C ASN A 206 17.95 2.69 -8.06
N HIS A 207 17.65 3.28 -6.90
CA HIS A 207 17.73 4.72 -6.69
C HIS A 207 19.09 5.19 -6.15
N ASP A 208 20.02 4.26 -5.93
CA ASP A 208 21.38 4.54 -5.45
C ASP A 208 22.41 4.70 -6.57
N PHE A 209 22.00 4.56 -7.84
CA PHE A 209 22.85 4.80 -9.01
C PHE A 209 22.84 6.26 -9.43
N ASP A 210 24.01 6.76 -9.85
CA ASP A 210 24.14 8.09 -10.44
C ASP A 210 23.57 8.10 -11.85
N LYS A 211 22.31 8.46 -12.00
CA LYS A 211 21.55 8.47 -13.26
C LYS A 211 21.99 9.57 -14.25
N ARG A 212 23.04 10.34 -13.93
CA ARG A 212 23.68 11.25 -14.89
C ARG A 212 24.49 10.48 -15.94
N TYR A 213 24.93 9.27 -15.65
CA TYR A 213 25.54 8.38 -16.63
C TYR A 213 24.48 7.81 -17.58
N GLN A 214 24.25 8.53 -18.70
CA GLN A 214 23.15 8.22 -19.62
C GLN A 214 23.51 7.16 -20.65
N ASP A 215 24.73 7.22 -21.19
CA ASP A 215 25.20 6.37 -22.30
C ASP A 215 26.37 5.49 -21.85
N LEU A 216 26.06 4.23 -21.55
CA LEU A 216 27.08 3.25 -21.15
C LEU A 216 27.84 2.66 -22.35
N HIS A 217 27.34 2.81 -23.60
CA HIS A 217 27.99 2.25 -24.77
C HIS A 217 29.30 2.95 -25.10
N ASN A 218 29.40 4.25 -24.81
CA ASN A 218 30.61 5.06 -25.01
C ASN A 218 31.49 5.17 -23.77
N MET A 219 31.16 4.42 -22.71
CA MET A 219 31.94 4.39 -21.48
C MET A 219 33.02 3.29 -21.52
N PRO A 220 34.15 3.46 -20.82
CA PRO A 220 35.16 2.41 -20.72
C PRO A 220 34.61 1.14 -20.05
N LEU A 221 35.36 0.03 -20.18
CA LEU A 221 35.11 -1.22 -19.45
C LEU A 221 34.90 -0.92 -17.96
N GLY A 222 33.85 -1.51 -17.37
CA GLY A 222 33.44 -1.24 -15.99
C GLY A 222 32.54 -0.02 -15.83
N ALA A 223 31.89 0.45 -16.91
CA ALA A 223 30.99 1.61 -16.91
C ALA A 223 29.90 1.56 -15.82
N PRO A 224 29.25 0.42 -15.46
CA PRO A 224 28.31 0.37 -14.35
C PRO A 224 28.91 0.86 -13.02
N TYR A 225 30.19 0.59 -12.78
CA TYR A 225 30.90 1.09 -11.60
C TYR A 225 30.87 2.62 -11.48
N TYR A 226 30.85 3.34 -12.58
CA TYR A 226 30.77 4.82 -12.54
C TYR A 226 29.43 5.31 -12.00
N ALA A 227 28.34 4.61 -12.31
CA ALA A 227 27.05 4.93 -11.75
C ALA A 227 26.94 4.56 -10.24
N GLU A 228 27.76 3.61 -9.77
CA GLU A 228 27.84 3.15 -8.38
C GLU A 228 28.85 3.95 -7.52
N GLN A 229 29.62 4.89 -8.09
CA GLN A 229 30.74 5.55 -7.42
C GLN A 229 30.40 6.24 -6.11
N TYR A 230 29.21 6.88 -6.04
CA TYR A 230 28.78 7.51 -4.78
C TYR A 230 28.52 6.47 -3.71
N PHE A 231 27.82 5.38 -4.02
CA PHE A 231 27.61 4.29 -3.09
C PHE A 231 28.94 3.72 -2.60
N HIS A 232 29.83 3.38 -3.51
CA HIS A 232 31.16 2.83 -3.19
C HIS A 232 32.01 3.75 -2.31
N ARG A 233 31.89 5.05 -2.48
CA ARG A 233 32.64 6.04 -1.66
C ARG A 233 32.19 6.01 -0.20
N TYR A 234 30.89 5.86 0.03
CA TYR A 234 30.34 5.94 1.38
C TYR A 234 30.18 4.56 2.05
N PHE A 235 29.86 3.52 1.30
CA PHE A 235 29.44 2.25 1.86
C PHE A 235 30.33 1.05 1.48
N GLY A 236 31.20 1.16 0.48
CA GLY A 236 32.14 0.11 0.06
C GLY A 236 31.61 -0.79 -1.06
N PRO A 237 32.02 -2.07 -1.08
CA PRO A 237 31.64 -3.01 -2.12
C PRO A 237 30.14 -3.33 -2.08
N THR A 238 29.56 -3.71 -3.22
CA THR A 238 28.16 -4.12 -3.32
C THR A 238 27.94 -5.59 -2.98
N ASN A 239 28.98 -6.44 -3.18
CA ASN A 239 28.98 -7.85 -2.80
C ASN A 239 29.99 -8.06 -1.67
N TYR A 240 29.53 -8.60 -0.56
CA TYR A 240 30.36 -8.90 0.60
C TYR A 240 29.68 -9.90 1.53
N SER A 241 30.47 -10.54 2.40
CA SER A 241 29.97 -11.46 3.41
C SER A 241 30.66 -11.29 4.75
N TYR A 242 30.05 -11.83 5.78
CA TYR A 242 30.64 -11.95 7.13
C TYR A 242 29.95 -13.07 7.91
N ASN A 243 30.58 -13.46 9.03
CA ASN A 243 30.05 -14.50 9.90
C ASN A 243 29.75 -13.94 11.29
N ILE A 244 28.60 -14.31 11.84
CA ILE A 244 28.23 -14.00 13.22
C ILE A 244 27.53 -15.20 13.85
N GLY A 245 28.02 -15.65 15.01
CA GLY A 245 27.57 -16.92 15.59
C GLY A 245 27.75 -18.06 14.62
N LYS A 246 26.64 -18.77 14.34
CA LYS A 246 26.56 -19.88 13.38
C LYS A 246 25.95 -19.47 12.03
N VAL A 247 25.75 -18.17 11.82
CA VAL A 247 25.11 -17.63 10.61
C VAL A 247 26.15 -17.02 9.69
N HIS A 248 26.08 -17.36 8.43
CA HIS A 248 26.78 -16.68 7.34
C HIS A 248 25.86 -15.64 6.72
N VAL A 249 26.31 -14.39 6.66
CA VAL A 249 25.53 -13.29 6.11
C VAL A 249 26.16 -12.79 4.83
N VAL A 250 25.36 -12.71 3.78
CA VAL A 250 25.77 -12.28 2.45
C VAL A 250 24.95 -11.04 2.06
N THR A 251 25.57 -10.07 1.41
CA THR A 251 24.89 -9.03 0.65
C THR A 251 25.30 -9.16 -0.81
N LEU A 252 24.31 -9.27 -1.68
CA LEU A 252 24.50 -9.53 -3.11
C LEU A 252 23.77 -8.46 -3.92
N LYS A 253 24.46 -7.83 -4.85
CA LYS A 253 23.85 -6.92 -5.80
C LYS A 253 22.97 -7.68 -6.78
N ASN A 254 21.72 -7.21 -6.97
CA ASN A 254 20.78 -7.78 -7.91
C ASN A 254 20.00 -6.72 -8.71
N ILE A 255 20.56 -5.52 -8.80
CA ILE A 255 20.10 -4.45 -9.66
C ILE A 255 21.25 -4.04 -10.59
N ASN A 256 20.99 -4.02 -11.88
CA ASN A 256 21.96 -3.63 -12.91
C ASN A 256 21.51 -2.37 -13.62
N TYR A 257 22.28 -1.29 -13.46
CA TYR A 257 22.03 -0.06 -14.19
C TYR A 257 22.48 -0.21 -15.64
N VAL A 258 21.58 0.04 -16.58
CA VAL A 258 21.83 -0.14 -18.03
C VAL A 258 21.87 1.18 -18.81
N GLY A 259 21.96 2.30 -18.12
CA GLY A 259 21.97 3.63 -18.73
C GLY A 259 20.56 4.19 -18.98
N HIS A 260 20.47 5.43 -19.46
CA HIS A 260 19.20 6.11 -19.77
C HIS A 260 18.18 6.06 -18.61
N LYS A 261 18.67 6.13 -17.38
CA LYS A 261 17.86 6.02 -16.13
C LYS A 261 17.12 4.69 -15.98
N LYS A 262 17.54 3.65 -16.71
CA LYS A 262 16.94 2.31 -16.66
C LYS A 262 17.82 1.34 -15.90
N TYR A 263 17.21 0.35 -15.30
CA TYR A 263 17.87 -0.75 -14.60
C TYR A 263 17.15 -2.08 -14.92
N LEU A 264 17.81 -3.16 -14.59
CA LEU A 264 17.27 -4.53 -14.65
C LEU A 264 17.35 -5.13 -13.25
N GLU A 265 16.29 -5.77 -12.82
CA GLU A 265 16.24 -6.64 -11.64
C GLU A 265 16.82 -8.00 -12.04
N ALA A 266 18.14 -8.13 -11.89
CA ALA A 266 18.89 -9.28 -12.37
C ALA A 266 20.19 -9.44 -11.59
N ILE A 267 20.60 -10.70 -11.36
CA ILE A 267 21.92 -11.06 -10.84
C ILE A 267 22.80 -11.36 -12.05
N THR A 268 23.94 -10.64 -12.17
CA THR A 268 24.88 -10.96 -13.25
C THR A 268 25.57 -12.30 -12.98
N GLU A 269 26.07 -12.95 -14.06
CA GLU A 269 26.84 -14.19 -13.90
C GLU A 269 28.06 -13.98 -12.97
N ALA A 270 28.71 -12.81 -13.07
CA ALA A 270 29.83 -12.48 -12.19
C ALA A 270 29.42 -12.35 -10.72
N ASP A 271 28.24 -11.78 -10.42
CA ASP A 271 27.71 -11.69 -9.06
C ASP A 271 27.29 -13.10 -8.53
N LEU A 272 26.71 -13.93 -9.39
CA LEU A 272 26.34 -15.29 -9.05
C LEU A 272 27.57 -16.18 -8.83
N ASP A 273 28.61 -16.04 -9.64
CA ASP A 273 29.88 -16.72 -9.46
C ASP A 273 30.58 -16.27 -8.18
N TRP A 274 30.51 -14.98 -7.86
CA TRP A 274 31.00 -14.46 -6.58
C TRP A 274 30.30 -15.16 -5.40
N LEU A 275 28.97 -15.28 -5.44
CA LEU A 275 28.19 -15.99 -4.41
C LEU A 275 28.61 -17.46 -4.30
N ARG A 276 28.70 -18.18 -5.42
CA ARG A 276 29.14 -19.59 -5.44
C ARG A 276 30.52 -19.76 -4.85
N HIS A 277 31.47 -18.85 -5.16
CA HIS A 277 32.82 -18.87 -4.59
C HIS A 277 32.82 -18.59 -3.08
N ASP A 278 32.05 -17.64 -2.62
CA ASP A 278 31.94 -17.30 -1.20
C ASP A 278 31.36 -18.48 -0.40
N LEU A 279 30.30 -19.09 -0.89
CA LEU A 279 29.65 -20.26 -0.29
C LEU A 279 30.54 -21.53 -0.23
N ASN A 280 31.62 -21.63 -1.04
CA ASN A 280 32.58 -22.73 -0.92
C ASN A 280 33.35 -22.72 0.42
N PHE A 281 33.34 -21.59 1.13
CA PHE A 281 33.95 -21.46 2.47
C PHE A 281 32.94 -21.67 3.59
N VAL A 282 31.68 -21.96 3.27
CA VAL A 282 30.56 -22.17 4.21
C VAL A 282 30.21 -23.65 4.27
N SER A 283 30.10 -24.22 5.46
CA SER A 283 29.71 -25.62 5.61
C SER A 283 28.28 -25.86 5.10
N LYS A 284 28.07 -26.92 4.33
CA LYS A 284 26.71 -27.30 3.91
C LYS A 284 25.80 -27.51 5.13
N GLY A 285 24.52 -27.15 4.99
CA GLY A 285 23.53 -27.17 6.07
C GLY A 285 23.58 -25.95 7.00
N SER A 286 24.57 -25.07 6.85
CA SER A 286 24.61 -23.81 7.63
C SER A 286 23.44 -22.90 7.33
N VAL A 287 23.14 -22.00 8.27
CA VAL A 287 22.17 -20.92 8.05
C VAL A 287 22.84 -19.78 7.29
N VAL A 288 22.18 -19.34 6.21
CA VAL A 288 22.58 -18.21 5.38
C VAL A 288 21.50 -17.14 5.41
N ILE A 289 21.86 -15.91 5.74
CA ILE A 289 21.03 -14.73 5.50
C ILE A 289 21.57 -14.03 4.25
N LEU A 290 20.73 -13.94 3.22
CA LEU A 290 21.06 -13.28 1.96
C LEU A 290 20.29 -11.98 1.81
N ASN A 291 20.99 -10.86 1.83
CA ASN A 291 20.42 -9.53 1.62
C ASN A 291 20.52 -9.14 0.15
N MET A 292 19.42 -8.73 -0.43
CA MET A 292 19.31 -8.22 -1.80
C MET A 292 18.34 -7.03 -1.84
N HIS A 293 18.35 -6.26 -2.92
CA HIS A 293 17.36 -5.19 -3.06
C HIS A 293 16.03 -5.71 -3.64
N ALA A 294 16.04 -6.33 -4.82
CA ALA A 294 14.85 -6.85 -5.46
C ALA A 294 14.55 -8.30 -5.03
N ALA A 295 13.27 -8.63 -4.91
CA ALA A 295 12.81 -9.97 -4.56
C ALA A 295 12.99 -10.98 -5.71
N ALA A 296 13.18 -12.25 -5.37
CA ALA A 296 13.32 -13.33 -6.33
C ALA A 296 12.06 -14.22 -6.45
N TRP A 297 11.20 -14.23 -5.43
CA TRP A 297 10.02 -15.11 -5.37
C TRP A 297 8.77 -14.39 -4.85
N ASN A 298 8.67 -13.05 -5.04
CA ASN A 298 7.46 -12.32 -4.64
C ASN A 298 6.24 -12.79 -5.46
N LYS A 299 5.06 -12.69 -4.85
CA LYS A 299 3.75 -13.05 -5.44
C LYS A 299 2.85 -11.83 -5.64
N ILE A 300 3.43 -10.65 -5.65
CA ILE A 300 2.71 -9.38 -5.74
C ILE A 300 2.26 -9.18 -7.19
N GLU A 301 0.99 -8.87 -7.38
CA GLU A 301 0.43 -8.64 -8.71
C GLU A 301 1.14 -7.48 -9.42
N ASN A 302 1.52 -7.73 -10.69
CA ASN A 302 2.23 -6.79 -11.57
C ASN A 302 3.64 -6.37 -11.09
N GLU A 303 4.26 -7.09 -10.14
CA GLU A 303 5.67 -6.92 -9.77
C GLU A 303 6.53 -8.03 -10.36
N GLY A 304 7.71 -7.67 -10.85
CA GLY A 304 8.70 -8.62 -11.36
C GLY A 304 9.45 -9.35 -10.26
N ASN A 305 10.08 -10.43 -10.62
CA ASN A 305 11.08 -11.14 -9.82
C ASN A 305 12.43 -11.04 -10.52
N VAL A 306 13.51 -11.18 -9.75
CA VAL A 306 14.86 -11.31 -10.31
C VAL A 306 14.88 -12.45 -11.33
N ARG A 307 15.48 -12.22 -12.50
CA ARG A 307 15.45 -13.15 -13.63
C ARG A 307 16.13 -14.48 -13.32
N GLU A 308 17.20 -14.44 -12.54
CA GLU A 308 18.07 -15.57 -12.18
C GLU A 308 17.60 -16.28 -10.90
N ALA A 309 16.31 -16.22 -10.54
CA ALA A 309 15.78 -16.82 -9.32
C ALA A 309 16.05 -18.33 -9.22
N ASN A 310 16.01 -19.07 -10.35
CA ASN A 310 16.30 -20.51 -10.36
C ASN A 310 17.78 -20.78 -10.14
N ASP A 311 18.69 -20.02 -10.76
CA ASP A 311 20.13 -20.16 -10.59
C ASP A 311 20.55 -19.79 -9.16
N LEU A 312 19.88 -18.80 -8.57
CA LEU A 312 20.05 -18.43 -7.18
C LEU A 312 19.58 -19.55 -6.24
N ALA A 313 18.42 -20.15 -6.49
CA ALA A 313 17.92 -21.27 -5.72
C ALA A 313 18.88 -22.47 -5.80
N ASP A 314 19.45 -22.77 -6.99
CA ASP A 314 20.43 -23.84 -7.16
C ASP A 314 21.74 -23.55 -6.39
N ALA A 315 22.22 -22.31 -6.37
CA ALA A 315 23.39 -21.92 -5.59
C ALA A 315 23.16 -22.07 -4.07
N LEU A 316 21.94 -21.93 -3.61
CA LEU A 316 21.56 -21.93 -2.18
C LEU A 316 21.02 -23.29 -1.68
N LYS A 317 20.84 -24.28 -2.53
CA LYS A 317 20.13 -25.54 -2.22
C LYS A 317 20.72 -26.38 -1.07
N ASP A 318 22.00 -26.20 -0.79
CA ASP A 318 22.70 -26.94 0.25
C ASP A 318 22.63 -26.23 1.63
N TYR A 319 21.93 -25.13 1.78
CA TYR A 319 21.89 -24.26 2.95
C TYR A 319 20.45 -24.05 3.44
N ARG A 320 20.31 -23.62 4.69
CA ARG A 320 19.04 -23.08 5.22
C ARG A 320 19.05 -21.57 5.08
N VAL A 321 18.17 -21.03 4.24
CA VAL A 321 18.31 -19.65 3.75
C VAL A 321 17.13 -18.79 4.13
N HIS A 322 17.45 -17.60 4.61
CA HIS A 322 16.52 -16.46 4.68
C HIS A 322 17.00 -15.39 3.71
N VAL A 323 16.27 -15.19 2.62
CA VAL A 323 16.48 -14.09 1.68
C VAL A 323 15.69 -12.88 2.18
N LEU A 324 16.36 -11.75 2.30
CA LEU A 324 15.76 -10.48 2.73
C LEU A 324 15.80 -9.53 1.54
N ALA A 325 14.63 -9.08 1.08
CA ALA A 325 14.45 -8.23 -0.08
C ALA A 325 13.54 -7.03 0.22
N GLY A 326 13.64 -5.97 -0.57
CA GLY A 326 12.83 -4.75 -0.50
C GLY A 326 12.18 -4.40 -1.83
N HIS A 327 12.37 -3.15 -2.30
CA HIS A 327 12.02 -2.64 -3.63
C HIS A 327 10.52 -2.48 -3.91
N THR A 328 9.69 -3.43 -3.49
CA THR A 328 8.27 -3.47 -3.84
C THR A 328 7.40 -2.56 -2.98
N HIS A 329 7.92 -2.06 -1.84
CA HIS A 329 7.14 -1.35 -0.81
C HIS A 329 5.92 -2.15 -0.33
N TYR A 330 6.13 -3.45 -0.17
CA TYR A 330 5.09 -4.40 0.20
C TYR A 330 5.71 -5.43 1.14
N PHE A 331 5.07 -5.73 2.26
CA PHE A 331 5.54 -6.77 3.16
C PHE A 331 4.95 -8.12 2.77
N GLN A 332 5.78 -9.16 2.66
CA GLN A 332 5.33 -10.52 2.34
C GLN A 332 6.35 -11.56 2.83
N ASN A 333 5.87 -12.62 3.48
CA ASN A 333 6.68 -13.79 3.82
C ASN A 333 6.40 -14.91 2.81
N ASN A 334 7.38 -15.30 2.03
CA ASN A 334 7.30 -16.37 1.05
C ASN A 334 8.02 -17.63 1.56
N VAL A 335 7.28 -18.68 1.79
CA VAL A 335 7.84 -20.03 1.98
C VAL A 335 8.11 -20.60 0.60
N VAL A 336 9.36 -20.53 0.14
CA VAL A 336 9.77 -21.00 -1.20
C VAL A 336 9.99 -22.50 -1.19
N SER A 337 10.63 -23.01 -0.15
CA SER A 337 10.79 -24.46 0.10
C SER A 337 10.94 -24.70 1.62
N ASP A 338 11.21 -25.94 2.00
CA ASP A 338 11.44 -26.34 3.41
C ASP A 338 12.71 -25.74 4.02
N HIS A 339 13.65 -25.29 3.19
CA HIS A 339 14.93 -24.70 3.61
C HIS A 339 15.16 -23.26 3.11
N LEU A 340 14.23 -22.70 2.31
CA LEU A 340 14.35 -21.38 1.70
C LEU A 340 13.12 -20.52 1.96
N PHE A 341 13.33 -19.42 2.69
CA PHE A 341 12.34 -18.37 2.96
C PHE A 341 12.77 -17.07 2.26
N GLU A 342 11.83 -16.35 1.69
CA GLU A 342 12.04 -14.98 1.26
C GLU A 342 11.14 -14.05 2.07
N HIS A 343 11.74 -13.04 2.68
CA HIS A 343 11.06 -11.94 3.36
C HIS A 343 11.17 -10.69 2.48
N ASN A 344 10.09 -10.34 1.82
CA ASN A 344 9.99 -9.08 1.11
C ASN A 344 9.54 -8.03 2.12
N ILE A 345 10.43 -7.11 2.49
CA ILE A 345 10.25 -6.24 3.66
C ILE A 345 9.56 -4.94 3.25
N GLY A 346 8.55 -4.54 4.01
CA GLY A 346 7.88 -3.27 3.82
C GLY A 346 8.84 -2.09 3.96
N ALA A 347 8.68 -1.12 3.11
CA ALA A 347 9.56 0.05 3.04
C ALA A 347 9.48 0.94 4.29
N ALA A 348 10.61 1.45 4.74
CA ALA A 348 10.66 2.45 5.79
C ALA A 348 9.97 3.77 5.39
N CYS A 349 9.98 4.09 4.09
CA CYS A 349 9.26 5.24 3.54
C CYS A 349 7.77 4.97 3.29
N GLY A 350 7.30 3.72 3.48
CA GLY A 350 5.96 3.30 3.11
C GLY A 350 5.64 3.60 1.64
N ALA A 351 4.48 4.16 1.36
CA ALA A 351 4.16 4.67 0.03
C ALA A 351 4.87 6.03 -0.21
N TRP A 352 6.20 5.99 -0.37
CA TRP A 352 7.09 7.11 -0.77
C TRP A 352 6.96 8.37 0.10
N TRP A 353 6.97 8.23 1.42
CA TRP A 353 6.83 9.31 2.41
C TRP A 353 5.54 10.14 2.32
N LYS A 354 4.56 9.72 1.52
CA LYS A 354 3.25 10.37 1.39
C LYS A 354 2.17 9.70 2.23
N SER A 355 2.51 8.59 2.87
CA SER A 355 1.64 7.76 3.68
C SER A 355 2.42 7.21 4.88
N HIS A 356 1.72 6.64 5.85
CA HIS A 356 2.28 5.87 6.97
C HIS A 356 2.08 4.36 6.77
N VAL A 357 1.69 3.94 5.57
CA VAL A 357 1.49 2.54 5.21
C VAL A 357 2.19 2.18 3.91
N ASN A 358 2.51 0.92 3.77
CA ASN A 358 2.99 0.28 2.57
C ASN A 358 1.84 -0.06 1.62
N ARG A 359 2.15 -0.53 0.41
CA ARG A 359 1.17 -0.90 -0.62
C ARG A 359 0.23 -2.05 -0.20
N CYS A 360 0.64 -2.88 0.76
CA CYS A 360 -0.19 -3.93 1.37
C CYS A 360 -1.00 -3.44 2.58
N GLY A 361 -0.93 -2.17 2.93
CA GLY A 361 -1.56 -1.61 4.12
C GLY A 361 -0.78 -1.80 5.42
N ALA A 362 0.31 -2.59 5.43
CA ALA A 362 1.21 -2.67 6.59
C ALA A 362 1.80 -1.29 6.90
N PRO A 363 1.94 -0.89 8.17
CA PRO A 363 2.61 0.36 8.53
C PRO A 363 4.03 0.43 8.00
N ASN A 364 4.62 1.63 7.90
CA ASN A 364 6.05 1.79 7.74
C ASN A 364 6.77 1.02 8.85
N GLY A 365 7.87 0.35 8.54
CA GLY A 365 8.53 -0.46 9.56
C GLY A 365 9.79 -1.17 9.06
N TYR A 366 10.22 -2.16 9.80
CA TYR A 366 11.39 -2.98 9.54
C TYR A 366 11.22 -4.39 10.12
N LEU A 367 11.95 -5.36 9.60
CA LEU A 367 11.95 -6.72 10.11
C LEU A 367 12.99 -6.85 11.23
N VAL A 368 12.66 -7.58 12.28
CA VAL A 368 13.58 -7.96 13.36
C VAL A 368 13.63 -9.46 13.48
N MET A 369 14.81 -10.03 13.39
CA MET A 369 15.05 -11.45 13.60
C MET A 369 15.74 -11.65 14.96
N ASP A 370 15.22 -12.56 15.78
CA ASP A 370 15.84 -13.11 16.99
C ASP A 370 16.54 -14.41 16.60
N ILE A 371 17.86 -14.40 16.68
CA ILE A 371 18.71 -15.52 16.26
C ILE A 371 19.33 -16.17 17.49
N ASP A 372 19.06 -17.48 17.66
CA ASP A 372 19.63 -18.33 18.70
C ASP A 372 20.29 -19.55 18.06
N GLY A 373 21.58 -19.44 17.81
CA GLY A 373 22.35 -20.45 17.09
C GLY A 373 21.90 -20.60 15.65
N GLU A 374 21.12 -21.63 15.37
CA GLU A 374 20.55 -21.92 14.05
C GLU A 374 19.05 -21.68 13.97
N ASN A 375 18.42 -21.35 15.10
CA ASN A 375 17.01 -21.02 15.15
C ASN A 375 16.83 -19.53 14.88
N ILE A 376 15.91 -19.22 13.95
CA ILE A 376 15.54 -17.85 13.59
C ILE A 376 14.05 -17.68 13.83
N GLN A 377 13.70 -16.71 14.64
CA GLN A 377 12.35 -16.18 14.77
C GLN A 377 12.34 -14.75 14.26
N TRP A 378 11.23 -14.29 13.73
CA TRP A 378 11.12 -12.93 13.21
C TRP A 378 9.76 -12.32 13.52
N HIS A 379 9.72 -11.01 13.46
CA HIS A 379 8.49 -10.23 13.52
C HIS A 379 8.67 -8.88 12.82
N TYR A 380 7.59 -8.34 12.31
CA TYR A 380 7.58 -7.00 11.74
C TYR A 380 7.42 -5.97 12.86
N LYS A 381 8.34 -5.01 12.94
CA LYS A 381 8.26 -3.87 13.86
C LYS A 381 7.72 -2.66 13.11
N SER A 382 6.47 -2.31 13.36
CA SER A 382 5.85 -1.09 12.84
C SER A 382 6.46 0.15 13.50
N THR A 383 6.90 1.12 12.69
CA THR A 383 7.48 2.39 13.17
C THR A 383 6.49 3.13 14.07
N GLN A 384 6.96 3.62 15.21
CA GLN A 384 6.18 4.34 16.22
C GLN A 384 5.06 3.54 16.91
N HIS A 385 4.99 2.24 16.70
CA HIS A 385 4.06 1.34 17.38
C HIS A 385 4.79 0.38 18.33
N SER A 386 4.08 -0.17 19.30
CA SER A 386 4.59 -1.28 20.11
C SER A 386 4.75 -2.54 19.25
N LEU A 387 5.53 -3.51 19.76
CA LEU A 387 5.73 -4.78 19.08
C LEU A 387 4.42 -5.58 18.91
N ASP A 388 3.45 -5.38 19.82
CA ASP A 388 2.15 -6.06 19.78
C ASP A 388 1.26 -5.60 18.61
N TYR A 389 1.63 -4.51 17.92
CA TYR A 389 0.86 -4.01 16.78
C TYR A 389 1.21 -4.81 15.53
N GLN A 390 0.64 -6.02 15.40
CA GLN A 390 0.88 -6.96 14.31
C GLN A 390 -0.27 -7.06 13.30
N MET A 391 -1.37 -6.33 13.53
CA MET A 391 -2.50 -6.27 12.62
C MET A 391 -3.26 -4.95 12.76
N ARG A 392 -4.07 -4.64 11.77
CA ARG A 392 -5.09 -3.58 11.81
C ARG A 392 -6.46 -4.21 11.62
N VAL A 393 -7.39 -3.96 12.54
CA VAL A 393 -8.75 -4.48 12.44
C VAL A 393 -9.71 -3.34 12.09
N TYR A 394 -10.46 -3.53 11.03
CA TYR A 394 -11.54 -2.68 10.58
C TYR A 394 -12.85 -3.23 11.14
N SER A 395 -13.57 -2.43 11.93
CA SER A 395 -14.91 -2.75 12.38
C SER A 395 -15.87 -2.82 11.18
N LYS A 396 -17.01 -3.47 11.39
CA LYS A 396 -18.10 -3.54 10.41
C LYS A 396 -18.42 -2.16 9.84
N GLY A 397 -18.59 -2.04 8.51
CA GLY A 397 -18.80 -0.78 7.80
C GLY A 397 -17.55 0.05 7.50
N LYS A 398 -16.35 -0.34 7.98
CA LYS A 398 -15.11 0.41 7.76
C LYS A 398 -14.25 -0.12 6.61
N PHE A 399 -14.55 -1.31 6.11
CA PHE A 399 -13.93 -1.86 4.90
C PHE A 399 -14.94 -1.79 3.76
N LEU A 400 -14.79 -0.81 2.85
CA LEU A 400 -15.86 -0.37 1.95
C LEU A 400 -16.30 -1.42 0.93
N SER A 401 -15.42 -2.31 0.49
CA SER A 401 -15.78 -3.42 -0.42
C SER A 401 -16.44 -4.60 0.31
N GLN A 402 -16.32 -4.68 1.65
CA GLN A 402 -16.80 -5.77 2.50
C GLN A 402 -17.50 -5.22 3.76
N PRO A 403 -18.49 -4.32 3.65
CA PRO A 403 -19.00 -3.54 4.78
C PRO A 403 -19.72 -4.36 5.83
N GLN A 404 -20.22 -5.57 5.49
CA GLN A 404 -20.88 -6.48 6.43
C GLN A 404 -19.90 -7.30 7.27
N TYR A 405 -18.58 -7.20 6.98
CA TYR A 405 -17.56 -7.96 7.69
C TYR A 405 -16.75 -7.09 8.65
N VAL A 406 -16.23 -7.71 9.70
CA VAL A 406 -15.03 -7.25 10.38
C VAL A 406 -13.85 -7.79 9.59
N VAL A 407 -12.90 -6.91 9.23
CA VAL A 407 -11.76 -7.26 8.41
C VAL A 407 -10.47 -6.99 9.19
N ALA A 408 -9.55 -7.95 9.17
CA ALA A 408 -8.21 -7.79 9.72
C ALA A 408 -7.18 -7.81 8.59
N ASN A 409 -6.26 -6.84 8.58
CA ASN A 409 -5.02 -6.90 7.81
C ASN A 409 -3.91 -7.37 8.75
N VAL A 410 -3.38 -8.57 8.49
CA VAL A 410 -2.33 -9.22 9.30
C VAL A 410 -1.07 -9.29 8.44
N TRP A 411 -0.17 -8.33 8.60
CA TRP A 411 0.95 -8.16 7.66
C TRP A 411 2.08 -9.17 7.82
N ASP A 412 2.37 -9.67 9.04
CA ASP A 412 3.41 -10.70 9.26
C ASP A 412 2.84 -12.13 9.15
N TRP A 413 1.98 -12.33 8.17
CA TRP A 413 1.32 -13.60 7.91
C TRP A 413 2.14 -14.50 6.97
N ASP A 414 2.07 -15.80 7.22
CA ASP A 414 2.46 -16.88 6.31
C ASP A 414 1.53 -18.11 6.53
N PRO A 415 1.59 -19.15 5.66
CA PRO A 415 0.67 -20.30 5.76
C PRO A 415 0.72 -21.13 7.06
N ALA A 416 1.71 -20.95 7.93
CA ALA A 416 1.78 -21.58 9.25
C ALA A 416 1.08 -20.79 10.35
N CYS A 417 0.64 -19.57 10.06
CA CYS A 417 -0.05 -18.70 11.00
C CYS A 417 -1.55 -19.02 11.06
N LYS A 418 -2.23 -18.56 12.16
CA LYS A 418 -3.68 -18.65 12.30
C LYS A 418 -4.29 -17.29 12.61
N VAL A 419 -5.44 -17.01 12.00
CA VAL A 419 -6.25 -15.82 12.29
C VAL A 419 -7.64 -16.27 12.71
N GLU A 420 -7.94 -16.16 13.98
CA GLU A 420 -9.17 -16.61 14.61
C GLU A 420 -9.96 -15.41 15.14
N TRP A 421 -11.23 -15.62 15.49
CA TRP A 421 -12.05 -14.57 16.06
C TRP A 421 -13.03 -15.06 17.12
N GLU A 422 -13.44 -14.13 17.97
CA GLU A 422 -14.49 -14.30 18.98
C GLU A 422 -15.58 -13.25 18.73
N GLN A 423 -16.83 -13.65 18.97
CA GLN A 423 -17.99 -12.77 18.97
C GLN A 423 -18.59 -12.74 20.38
N ASP A 424 -18.69 -11.55 20.99
CA ASP A 424 -19.23 -11.37 22.34
C ASP A 424 -18.62 -12.34 23.37
N GLY A 425 -17.30 -12.58 23.25
CA GLY A 425 -16.51 -13.48 24.08
C GLY A 425 -16.64 -14.97 23.77
N LYS A 426 -17.31 -15.35 22.68
CA LYS A 426 -17.43 -16.75 22.24
C LYS A 426 -16.52 -17.01 21.06
N PRO A 427 -15.65 -18.04 21.08
CA PRO A 427 -14.85 -18.45 19.94
C PRO A 427 -15.72 -18.85 18.74
N MET A 428 -15.37 -18.37 17.56
CA MET A 428 -16.10 -18.59 16.30
C MET A 428 -15.26 -19.37 15.26
N GLY A 429 -13.99 -19.67 15.57
CA GLY A 429 -13.07 -20.36 14.67
C GLY A 429 -12.20 -19.42 13.85
N GLU A 430 -11.73 -19.88 12.69
CA GLU A 430 -10.83 -19.13 11.84
C GLU A 430 -11.59 -18.11 10.97
N MET A 431 -10.96 -16.95 10.72
CA MET A 431 -11.43 -15.97 9.76
C MET A 431 -11.15 -16.43 8.32
N GLN A 432 -11.98 -16.01 7.40
CA GLN A 432 -11.79 -16.32 5.97
C GLN A 432 -10.76 -15.37 5.35
N GLN A 433 -9.66 -15.92 4.81
CA GLN A 433 -8.71 -15.14 4.02
C GLN A 433 -9.34 -14.70 2.68
N PHE A 434 -9.02 -13.51 2.22
CA PHE A 434 -9.41 -12.98 0.92
C PHE A 434 -8.39 -11.96 0.42
N THR A 435 -8.48 -11.58 -0.85
CA THR A 435 -7.57 -10.62 -1.49
C THR A 435 -8.36 -9.38 -1.89
N ASP A 436 -7.90 -8.21 -1.48
CA ASP A 436 -8.47 -6.92 -1.86
C ASP A 436 -7.43 -5.81 -1.61
N VAL A 437 -7.77 -4.57 -1.95
CA VAL A 437 -6.97 -3.39 -1.59
C VAL A 437 -7.24 -3.02 -0.13
N ASP A 438 -6.18 -2.82 0.66
CA ASP A 438 -6.32 -2.36 2.05
C ASP A 438 -6.85 -0.91 2.10
N GLU A 439 -7.81 -0.62 2.99
CA GLU A 439 -8.45 0.70 3.08
C GLU A 439 -7.46 1.82 3.46
N ALA A 440 -6.52 1.58 4.38
CA ALA A 440 -5.53 2.58 4.75
C ALA A 440 -4.57 2.90 3.58
N TYR A 441 -4.29 1.91 2.72
CA TYR A 441 -3.56 2.16 1.48
C TYR A 441 -4.44 2.87 0.44
N ALA A 442 -5.70 2.48 0.28
CA ALA A 442 -6.66 3.13 -0.62
C ALA A 442 -6.88 4.61 -0.26
N GLU A 443 -6.94 4.94 1.03
CA GLU A 443 -7.04 6.32 1.52
C GLU A 443 -5.75 7.13 1.35
N SER A 444 -4.60 6.46 1.16
CA SER A 444 -3.33 7.14 0.93
C SER A 444 -3.36 7.92 -0.39
N LYS A 445 -2.75 9.11 -0.41
CA LYS A 445 -2.75 9.98 -1.61
C LYS A 445 -1.70 9.57 -2.66
N ASN A 446 -1.13 8.38 -2.56
CA ASN A 446 -0.05 7.97 -3.45
C ASN A 446 -0.29 6.60 -4.08
N HIS A 447 -0.87 6.64 -5.26
CA HIS A 447 -1.12 5.46 -6.10
C HIS A 447 -0.27 5.50 -7.37
N GLN A 448 1.03 5.81 -7.27
CA GLN A 448 1.91 5.97 -8.44
C GLN A 448 1.96 4.70 -9.31
N LYS A 449 1.88 3.52 -8.69
CA LYS A 449 1.81 2.22 -9.38
C LYS A 449 0.36 1.65 -9.46
N GLY A 450 -0.67 2.47 -9.19
CA GLY A 450 -2.05 2.03 -9.04
C GLY A 450 -2.32 1.43 -7.65
N LEU A 451 -3.57 0.98 -7.44
CA LEU A 451 -3.96 0.25 -6.25
C LEU A 451 -3.44 -1.19 -6.33
N THR A 452 -2.80 -1.65 -5.27
CA THR A 452 -2.25 -3.01 -5.16
C THR A 452 -3.11 -3.80 -4.20
N VAL A 453 -3.53 -4.99 -4.62
CA VAL A 453 -4.25 -5.93 -3.74
C VAL A 453 -3.29 -6.60 -2.77
N THR A 454 -3.81 -7.03 -1.62
CA THR A 454 -3.03 -7.76 -0.62
C THR A 454 -3.73 -9.07 -0.22
N GLU A 455 -2.96 -10.10 0.03
CA GLU A 455 -3.40 -11.39 0.56
C GLU A 455 -3.44 -11.44 2.09
N HIS A 456 -3.06 -10.36 2.76
CA HIS A 456 -2.99 -10.28 4.23
C HIS A 456 -4.36 -10.06 4.90
N LEU A 457 -5.45 -10.05 4.12
CA LEU A 457 -6.78 -9.71 4.61
C LEU A 457 -7.56 -10.95 5.02
N PHE A 458 -8.18 -10.85 6.19
CA PHE A 458 -9.04 -11.87 6.79
C PHE A 458 -10.37 -11.24 7.17
N ARG A 459 -11.48 -11.94 6.94
CA ARG A 459 -12.82 -11.43 7.25
C ARG A 459 -13.65 -12.39 8.07
N ALA A 460 -14.48 -11.85 8.92
CA ALA A 460 -15.50 -12.55 9.69
C ALA A 460 -16.81 -11.80 9.62
N MET A 461 -17.93 -12.50 9.54
CA MET A 461 -19.26 -11.89 9.51
C MET A 461 -19.91 -12.03 10.89
N PRO A 462 -19.92 -10.96 11.71
CA PRO A 462 -20.59 -10.99 12.98
C PRO A 462 -22.11 -11.07 12.83
N ALA A 463 -22.79 -11.73 13.74
CA ALA A 463 -24.24 -11.76 13.80
C ALA A 463 -24.80 -10.35 14.03
N ILE A 464 -25.99 -10.08 13.45
CA ILE A 464 -26.72 -8.82 13.69
C ILE A 464 -26.97 -8.68 15.21
N GLY A 465 -26.65 -7.50 15.74
CA GLY A 465 -26.80 -7.18 17.16
C GLY A 465 -25.65 -7.67 18.03
N SER A 466 -24.56 -8.22 17.47
CA SER A 466 -23.34 -8.49 18.22
C SER A 466 -22.69 -7.19 18.70
N LYS A 467 -22.09 -7.22 19.89
CA LYS A 467 -21.57 -6.01 20.55
C LYS A 467 -20.07 -5.83 20.35
N SER A 468 -19.35 -6.93 20.21
CA SER A 468 -17.90 -6.90 20.09
C SER A 468 -17.37 -8.05 19.24
N VAL A 469 -16.29 -7.79 18.55
CA VAL A 469 -15.49 -8.82 17.87
C VAL A 469 -14.05 -8.69 18.37
N LYS A 470 -13.45 -9.82 18.74
CA LYS A 470 -12.04 -9.92 19.02
C LYS A 470 -11.38 -10.72 17.89
N VAL A 471 -10.35 -10.15 17.26
CA VAL A 471 -9.51 -10.85 16.30
C VAL A 471 -8.24 -11.32 17.01
N ILE A 472 -7.83 -12.54 16.71
CA ILE A 472 -6.69 -13.22 17.34
C ILE A 472 -5.78 -13.71 16.24
N PHE A 473 -4.59 -13.14 16.16
CA PHE A 473 -3.52 -13.60 15.28
C PHE A 473 -2.52 -14.43 16.08
N THR A 474 -2.28 -15.66 15.67
CA THR A 474 -1.21 -16.51 16.20
C THR A 474 -0.18 -16.72 15.11
N ASN A 475 1.05 -16.21 15.30
CA ASN A 475 2.12 -16.36 14.32
C ASN A 475 2.68 -17.80 14.31
N ARG A 476 3.57 -18.10 13.36
CA ARG A 476 4.18 -19.43 13.22
C ARG A 476 4.99 -19.90 14.43
N PHE A 477 5.38 -18.98 15.33
CA PHE A 477 6.15 -19.28 16.54
C PHE A 477 5.26 -19.50 17.75
N GLY A 478 3.92 -19.37 17.60
CA GLY A 478 2.93 -19.54 18.66
C GLY A 478 2.69 -18.27 19.49
N GLU A 479 3.27 -17.14 19.12
CA GLU A 479 2.98 -15.85 19.75
C GLU A 479 1.59 -15.36 19.35
N ARG A 480 0.85 -14.79 20.31
CA ARG A 480 -0.55 -14.45 20.16
C ARG A 480 -0.78 -12.95 20.31
N TYR A 481 -1.43 -12.35 19.34
CA TYR A 481 -1.79 -10.94 19.28
C TYR A 481 -3.30 -10.79 19.19
N GLU A 482 -3.87 -9.86 19.95
CA GLU A 482 -5.31 -9.68 20.04
C GLU A 482 -5.71 -8.23 19.79
N GLN A 483 -6.78 -8.01 19.05
CA GLN A 483 -7.39 -6.69 18.88
C GLN A 483 -8.91 -6.79 18.98
N ASN A 484 -9.50 -5.95 19.84
CA ASN A 484 -10.94 -5.85 20.00
C ASN A 484 -11.50 -4.68 19.19
N VAL A 485 -12.64 -4.89 18.56
CA VAL A 485 -13.43 -3.83 17.93
C VAL A 485 -14.86 -3.85 18.47
N SER A 486 -15.43 -2.67 18.71
CA SER A 486 -16.84 -2.53 19.04
C SER A 486 -17.67 -2.66 17.77
N ASN A 487 -18.79 -3.36 17.87
CA ASN A 487 -19.75 -3.58 16.80
C ASN A 487 -21.12 -2.99 17.15
N ILE A 488 -21.15 -1.97 18.02
CA ILE A 488 -22.40 -1.36 18.49
C ILE A 488 -22.81 -0.26 17.50
N VAL A 489 -24.00 -0.43 16.89
CA VAL A 489 -24.67 0.64 16.13
C VAL A 489 -25.61 1.36 17.09
N PRO A 490 -25.49 2.69 17.29
CA PRO A 490 -26.37 3.44 18.17
C PRO A 490 -27.84 3.33 17.72
N ALA A 491 -28.77 3.24 18.65
CA ALA A 491 -30.18 3.30 18.36
C ALA A 491 -30.56 4.71 17.85
N VAL A 492 -31.28 4.78 16.72
CA VAL A 492 -31.78 6.03 16.18
C VAL A 492 -33.25 6.24 16.54
N ARG A 493 -33.69 7.50 16.62
CA ARG A 493 -35.08 7.83 16.74
C ARG A 493 -35.69 7.93 15.36
N THR A 494 -36.54 6.98 14.98
CA THR A 494 -37.22 6.98 13.71
C THR A 494 -38.10 8.24 13.54
N GLN A 495 -37.93 8.96 12.46
CA GLN A 495 -38.69 10.15 12.09
C GLN A 495 -39.66 9.81 10.94
N ILE A 496 -40.76 10.55 10.82
CA ILE A 496 -41.80 10.24 9.86
C ILE A 496 -41.86 11.29 8.76
N VAL A 497 -41.96 10.82 7.54
CA VAL A 497 -42.16 11.61 6.31
C VAL A 497 -43.57 11.33 5.76
N ALA A 498 -44.31 12.36 5.47
CA ALA A 498 -45.61 12.25 4.84
C ALA A 498 -45.43 12.04 3.32
N HIS A 499 -45.81 10.89 2.78
CA HIS A 499 -45.69 10.52 1.38
C HIS A 499 -46.65 11.38 0.53
N ARG A 500 -46.11 12.14 -0.45
CA ARG A 500 -46.85 13.08 -1.30
C ARG A 500 -47.68 14.13 -0.55
N GLY A 501 -47.13 14.56 0.63
CA GLY A 501 -47.87 15.35 1.61
C GLY A 501 -48.76 14.49 2.51
N TYR A 502 -49.45 15.12 3.50
CA TYR A 502 -50.43 14.39 4.32
C TYR A 502 -51.80 14.52 3.65
N TRP A 503 -52.10 13.63 2.70
CA TRP A 503 -53.21 13.72 1.79
C TRP A 503 -54.32 12.70 2.06
N ASP A 504 -54.05 11.56 2.66
CA ASP A 504 -55.02 10.49 2.90
C ASP A 504 -55.95 10.86 4.06
N THR A 505 -56.64 11.98 3.89
CA THR A 505 -57.69 12.50 4.77
C THR A 505 -58.79 13.14 3.93
N GLU A 506 -60.01 13.30 4.51
CA GLU A 506 -61.19 13.82 3.83
C GLU A 506 -60.92 15.18 3.17
N GLY A 507 -61.23 15.33 1.89
CA GLY A 507 -61.12 16.58 1.13
C GLY A 507 -59.69 16.95 0.68
N LEU A 508 -58.68 16.08 0.84
CA LEU A 508 -57.31 16.34 0.39
C LEU A 508 -56.94 15.50 -0.84
N ALA A 509 -55.89 15.89 -1.51
CA ALA A 509 -55.28 15.17 -2.62
C ALA A 509 -53.74 15.18 -2.49
N GLN A 510 -53.09 14.14 -3.04
CA GLN A 510 -51.64 14.00 -3.06
C GLN A 510 -50.98 15.13 -3.86
N ASN A 511 -49.73 15.51 -3.44
CA ASN A 511 -48.91 16.49 -4.17
C ASN A 511 -49.59 17.88 -4.33
N THR A 512 -50.37 18.31 -3.34
CA THR A 512 -51.06 19.61 -3.33
C THR A 512 -50.42 20.57 -2.28
N LEU A 513 -50.74 21.86 -2.43
CA LEU A 513 -50.33 22.85 -1.40
C LEU A 513 -51.03 22.57 -0.08
N THR A 514 -52.26 22.05 -0.12
CA THR A 514 -53.04 21.72 1.07
C THR A 514 -52.49 20.49 1.79
N SER A 515 -52.04 19.44 1.07
CA SER A 515 -51.40 18.27 1.69
C SER A 515 -50.06 18.61 2.31
N LEU A 516 -49.29 19.56 1.72
CA LEU A 516 -48.04 20.07 2.31
C LEU A 516 -48.32 20.83 3.63
N ARG A 517 -49.30 21.72 3.66
CA ARG A 517 -49.71 22.43 4.90
C ARG A 517 -50.14 21.46 5.98
N LYS A 518 -50.92 20.46 5.63
CA LYS A 518 -51.37 19.42 6.57
C LYS A 518 -50.20 18.62 7.16
N ALA A 519 -49.20 18.31 6.35
CA ALA A 519 -47.98 17.70 6.84
C ALA A 519 -47.24 18.60 7.86
N ALA A 520 -47.16 19.90 7.59
CA ALA A 520 -46.58 20.87 8.51
C ALA A 520 -47.35 20.98 9.84
N GLU A 521 -48.71 21.04 9.76
CA GLU A 521 -49.60 21.05 10.94
C GLU A 521 -49.44 19.80 11.79
N ALA A 522 -49.28 18.63 11.17
CA ALA A 522 -49.05 17.36 11.84
C ALA A 522 -47.68 17.25 12.51
N LYS A 523 -46.76 18.20 12.22
CA LYS A 523 -45.39 18.25 12.77
C LYS A 523 -44.60 16.98 12.47
N VAL A 524 -44.74 16.44 11.29
CA VAL A 524 -43.84 15.37 10.79
C VAL A 524 -42.47 15.94 10.50
N TYR A 525 -41.47 15.06 10.33
CA TYR A 525 -40.10 15.48 9.94
C TYR A 525 -40.12 16.15 8.58
N GLY A 526 -40.75 15.50 7.60
CA GLY A 526 -40.75 15.98 6.24
C GLY A 526 -42.00 15.63 5.47
N SER A 527 -42.17 16.28 4.32
CA SER A 527 -43.16 15.98 3.32
C SER A 527 -42.47 15.60 2.02
N GLU A 528 -42.79 14.43 1.49
CA GLU A 528 -42.28 14.03 0.20
C GLU A 528 -43.17 14.61 -0.92
N CYS A 529 -42.55 14.89 -2.07
CA CYS A 529 -43.24 15.31 -3.29
C CYS A 529 -42.46 14.91 -4.56
N ASP A 530 -43.20 14.79 -5.68
CA ASP A 530 -42.69 14.35 -6.96
C ASP A 530 -42.67 15.48 -7.99
N VAL A 531 -41.61 15.64 -8.76
CA VAL A 531 -41.56 16.69 -9.80
C VAL A 531 -41.38 16.14 -11.21
N HIS A 532 -42.11 16.75 -12.15
CA HIS A 532 -42.00 16.56 -13.59
C HIS A 532 -41.83 17.90 -14.31
N ILE A 533 -41.32 17.85 -15.55
CA ILE A 533 -41.17 19.04 -16.41
C ILE A 533 -42.12 18.97 -17.60
N THR A 534 -42.82 20.07 -17.89
CA THR A 534 -43.73 20.21 -19.02
C THR A 534 -42.97 20.53 -20.32
N ALA A 535 -43.69 20.45 -21.47
CA ALA A 535 -43.13 20.79 -22.78
C ALA A 535 -42.59 22.25 -22.83
N ASP A 536 -43.26 23.18 -22.15
CA ASP A 536 -42.86 24.59 -22.04
C ASP A 536 -41.95 24.88 -20.83
N SER A 537 -41.35 23.83 -20.30
CA SER A 537 -40.29 23.89 -19.25
C SER A 537 -40.75 24.42 -17.90
N VAL A 538 -41.99 24.29 -17.54
CA VAL A 538 -42.53 24.54 -16.20
C VAL A 538 -42.37 23.27 -15.37
N ILE A 539 -41.85 23.36 -14.15
CA ILE A 539 -41.75 22.23 -13.22
C ILE A 539 -43.07 22.20 -12.41
N ILE A 540 -43.76 21.06 -12.45
CA ILE A 540 -45.00 20.82 -11.70
C ILE A 540 -44.79 19.70 -10.69
N VAL A 541 -45.64 19.70 -9.64
CA VAL A 541 -45.62 18.69 -8.59
C VAL A 541 -46.74 17.69 -8.85
N ASN A 542 -46.37 16.48 -9.25
CA ASN A 542 -47.32 15.39 -9.56
C ASN A 542 -46.56 14.06 -9.59
N HIS A 543 -47.16 12.98 -9.10
CA HIS A 543 -46.52 11.66 -9.08
C HIS A 543 -46.46 11.00 -10.46
N ASP A 544 -47.61 10.96 -11.14
CA ASP A 544 -47.73 10.24 -12.40
C ASP A 544 -47.20 11.08 -13.58
N ALA A 545 -46.67 10.43 -14.60
CA ALA A 545 -46.23 11.11 -15.84
C ALA A 545 -47.44 11.66 -16.69
N LYS A 546 -48.66 11.45 -16.21
CA LYS A 546 -49.92 11.91 -16.87
C LYS A 546 -50.85 12.52 -15.85
N VAL A 547 -51.63 13.50 -16.31
CA VAL A 547 -52.72 14.11 -15.56
C VAL A 547 -54.00 14.02 -16.42
N ASN A 548 -55.01 13.32 -15.94
CA ASN A 548 -56.27 13.10 -16.67
C ASN A 548 -56.09 12.72 -18.16
N GLY A 549 -55.10 11.86 -18.43
CA GLY A 549 -54.75 11.37 -19.77
C GLY A 549 -53.74 12.22 -20.54
N LEU A 550 -53.46 13.47 -20.13
CA LEU A 550 -52.46 14.33 -20.76
C LEU A 550 -51.08 13.95 -20.28
N VAL A 551 -50.14 13.68 -21.19
CA VAL A 551 -48.73 13.41 -20.88
C VAL A 551 -48.04 14.71 -20.50
N ILE A 552 -47.44 14.80 -19.31
CA ILE A 552 -46.86 16.02 -18.77
C ILE A 552 -45.74 16.53 -19.69
N ALA A 553 -44.84 15.67 -20.10
CA ALA A 553 -43.69 16.05 -20.93
C ALA A 553 -44.08 16.62 -22.32
N ASP A 554 -45.27 16.26 -22.82
CA ASP A 554 -45.79 16.68 -24.14
C ASP A 554 -46.79 17.86 -24.04
N SER A 555 -47.17 18.25 -22.82
CA SER A 555 -48.20 19.25 -22.57
C SER A 555 -47.62 20.57 -22.09
N LYS A 556 -48.24 21.69 -22.40
CA LYS A 556 -47.95 22.99 -21.80
C LYS A 556 -48.62 23.10 -20.42
N TYR A 557 -47.97 23.82 -19.51
CA TYR A 557 -48.52 23.99 -18.16
C TYR A 557 -49.95 24.61 -18.17
N ALA A 558 -50.23 25.53 -19.07
CA ALA A 558 -51.57 26.14 -19.20
C ALA A 558 -52.68 25.12 -19.44
N ASP A 559 -52.38 23.99 -20.12
CA ASP A 559 -53.37 22.94 -20.39
C ASP A 559 -53.49 21.99 -19.19
N LEU A 560 -52.38 21.67 -18.52
CA LEU A 560 -52.36 20.86 -17.30
C LEU A 560 -53.01 21.56 -16.12
N LYS A 561 -52.83 22.86 -15.98
CA LYS A 561 -53.46 23.67 -14.93
C LYS A 561 -55.01 23.65 -14.97
N ARG A 562 -55.61 23.45 -16.15
CA ARG A 562 -57.06 23.29 -16.29
C ARG A 562 -57.60 21.95 -15.81
N GLN A 563 -56.68 20.99 -15.59
CA GLN A 563 -57.02 19.67 -15.10
C GLN A 563 -57.05 19.72 -13.57
N LEU A 564 -58.24 19.92 -13.01
CA LEU A 564 -58.38 19.94 -11.54
C LEU A 564 -58.12 18.55 -10.95
N LEU A 565 -57.47 18.53 -9.80
CA LEU A 565 -57.26 17.33 -8.99
C LEU A 565 -58.61 16.89 -8.34
N LYS A 566 -58.61 15.69 -7.75
CA LYS A 566 -59.86 15.10 -7.18
C LYS A 566 -60.52 15.98 -6.12
N ASN A 567 -59.78 16.81 -5.44
CA ASN A 567 -60.25 17.76 -4.42
C ASN A 567 -60.56 19.15 -4.98
N GLY A 568 -60.50 19.37 -6.30
CA GLY A 568 -60.75 20.64 -6.95
C GLY A 568 -59.56 21.62 -6.98
N GLU A 569 -58.42 21.27 -6.44
CA GLU A 569 -57.22 22.08 -6.54
C GLU A 569 -56.57 22.00 -7.95
N GLU A 570 -55.88 23.08 -8.34
CA GLU A 570 -54.99 23.08 -9.51
C GLU A 570 -53.70 22.34 -9.19
N ILE A 571 -53.04 21.77 -10.21
CA ILE A 571 -51.71 21.19 -10.06
C ILE A 571 -50.70 22.31 -9.75
N PRO A 572 -49.98 22.25 -8.63
CA PRO A 572 -49.06 23.29 -8.28
C PRO A 572 -47.77 23.20 -9.11
N THR A 573 -47.16 24.36 -9.38
CA THR A 573 -45.77 24.43 -9.84
C THR A 573 -44.85 24.20 -8.66
N LEU A 574 -43.61 23.72 -8.94
CA LEU A 574 -42.59 23.60 -7.91
C LEU A 574 -42.33 24.96 -7.22
N LYS A 575 -42.36 26.06 -7.98
CA LYS A 575 -42.19 27.40 -7.41
C LYS A 575 -43.23 27.68 -6.33
N GLN A 576 -44.52 27.43 -6.61
CA GLN A 576 -45.60 27.63 -5.62
C GLN A 576 -45.43 26.70 -4.41
N TYR A 577 -44.97 25.47 -4.64
CA TYR A 577 -44.74 24.50 -3.59
C TYR A 577 -43.57 24.91 -2.66
N LEU A 578 -42.47 25.42 -3.21
CA LEU A 578 -41.34 25.98 -2.44
C LEU A 578 -41.70 27.30 -1.73
N GLU A 579 -42.56 28.15 -2.34
CA GLU A 579 -43.08 29.35 -1.68
C GLU A 579 -43.93 28.98 -0.46
N GLU A 580 -44.73 27.91 -0.55
CA GLU A 580 -45.50 27.38 0.58
C GLU A 580 -44.58 26.78 1.64
N LEU A 581 -43.61 25.93 1.24
CA LEU A 581 -42.63 25.33 2.13
C LEU A 581 -41.88 26.37 3.00
N LYS A 582 -41.54 27.50 2.39
CA LYS A 582 -40.81 28.61 3.08
C LYS A 582 -41.58 29.18 4.29
N LYS A 583 -42.90 28.99 4.33
CA LYS A 583 -43.72 29.41 5.48
C LYS A 583 -43.65 28.42 6.65
N HIS A 584 -43.05 27.24 6.42
CA HIS A 584 -42.95 26.13 7.38
C HIS A 584 -41.49 25.73 7.65
N PRO A 585 -40.67 26.57 8.29
CA PRO A 585 -39.20 26.37 8.39
C PRO A 585 -38.82 25.11 9.19
N GLY A 586 -39.73 24.49 9.93
CA GLY A 586 -39.52 23.24 10.65
C GLY A 586 -39.81 21.96 9.88
N LEU A 587 -40.26 22.05 8.62
CA LEU A 587 -40.61 20.93 7.75
C LEU A 587 -39.51 20.73 6.71
N GLN A 588 -38.99 19.52 6.54
CA GLN A 588 -38.11 19.16 5.43
C GLN A 588 -38.94 18.79 4.19
N LEU A 589 -38.47 19.14 3.01
CA LEU A 589 -39.05 18.68 1.73
C LEU A 589 -38.16 17.57 1.16
N ILE A 590 -38.70 16.37 1.02
CA ILE A 590 -38.08 15.23 0.35
C ILE A 590 -38.57 15.27 -1.10
N LEU A 591 -37.72 15.78 -2.01
CA LEU A 591 -38.09 16.10 -3.38
C LEU A 591 -37.61 15.01 -4.33
N GLU A 592 -38.57 14.24 -4.88
CA GLU A 592 -38.28 13.24 -5.89
C GLU A 592 -38.17 13.87 -7.29
N ILE A 593 -36.99 13.75 -7.89
CA ILE A 593 -36.78 14.05 -9.31
C ILE A 593 -37.14 12.80 -10.10
N LYS A 594 -38.32 12.84 -10.75
CA LYS A 594 -38.84 11.72 -11.52
C LYS A 594 -38.05 11.49 -12.81
N ARG A 595 -37.86 10.22 -13.17
CA ARG A 595 -37.33 9.86 -14.49
C ARG A 595 -38.16 10.46 -15.60
N GLN A 596 -37.51 10.95 -16.64
CA GLN A 596 -38.17 11.47 -17.84
C GLN A 596 -37.94 10.51 -19.01
N PRO A 597 -38.84 10.52 -20.04
CA PRO A 597 -38.70 9.66 -21.22
C PRO A 597 -37.36 9.85 -21.96
N LEU A 598 -36.80 11.06 -21.94
CA LEU A 598 -35.51 11.40 -22.56
C LEU A 598 -34.53 11.93 -21.51
N GLN A 599 -33.30 11.46 -21.54
CA GLN A 599 -32.26 11.90 -20.63
C GLN A 599 -32.05 13.42 -20.60
N ARG A 600 -32.11 14.08 -21.77
CA ARG A 600 -31.99 15.55 -21.87
C ARG A 600 -33.09 16.29 -21.07
N ASP A 601 -34.28 15.71 -20.97
CA ASP A 601 -35.40 16.32 -20.25
C ASP A 601 -35.26 16.05 -18.73
N GLU A 602 -34.73 14.90 -18.36
CA GLU A 602 -34.34 14.59 -16.97
C GLU A 602 -33.24 15.52 -16.50
N ASP A 603 -32.18 15.72 -17.30
CA ASP A 603 -31.07 16.66 -16.98
C ASP A 603 -31.62 18.11 -16.88
N ARG A 604 -32.52 18.51 -17.74
CA ARG A 604 -33.19 19.84 -17.70
C ARG A 604 -34.03 19.99 -16.46
N LEU A 605 -34.84 18.99 -16.12
CA LEU A 605 -35.61 18.97 -14.88
C LEU A 605 -34.72 19.10 -13.68
N THR A 606 -33.67 18.28 -13.60
CA THR A 606 -32.72 18.26 -12.47
C THR A 606 -32.06 19.62 -12.29
N ARG A 607 -31.48 20.20 -13.35
CA ARG A 607 -30.80 21.51 -13.28
C ARG A 607 -31.75 22.61 -12.81
N ARG A 608 -32.92 22.70 -13.40
CA ARG A 608 -33.89 23.76 -13.05
C ARG A 608 -34.45 23.58 -11.64
N THR A 609 -34.60 22.35 -11.18
CA THR A 609 -35.05 22.07 -9.80
C THR A 609 -33.98 22.54 -8.80
N VAL A 610 -32.71 22.15 -8.98
CA VAL A 610 -31.63 22.58 -8.09
C VAL A 610 -31.44 24.11 -8.13
N GLU A 611 -31.43 24.72 -9.31
CA GLU A 611 -31.32 26.18 -9.47
C GLU A 611 -32.46 26.91 -8.74
N MET A 612 -33.70 26.41 -8.85
CA MET A 612 -34.85 27.03 -8.17
C MET A 612 -34.71 26.94 -6.64
N VAL A 613 -34.32 25.81 -6.11
CA VAL A 613 -34.07 25.63 -4.67
C VAL A 613 -32.98 26.58 -4.18
N GLN A 614 -31.87 26.72 -4.95
CA GLN A 614 -30.78 27.63 -4.64
C GLN A 614 -31.23 29.10 -4.69
N GLN A 615 -31.94 29.51 -5.75
CA GLN A 615 -32.45 30.88 -5.89
C GLN A 615 -33.40 31.28 -4.77
N MET A 616 -34.15 30.32 -4.22
CA MET A 616 -35.08 30.55 -3.11
C MET A 616 -34.43 30.45 -1.73
N GLY A 617 -33.16 30.02 -1.65
CA GLY A 617 -32.40 29.89 -0.40
C GLY A 617 -32.89 28.72 0.47
N LEU A 618 -33.39 27.64 -0.14
CA LEU A 618 -33.98 26.50 0.55
C LEU A 618 -33.12 25.26 0.60
N GLN A 619 -31.83 25.33 0.25
CA GLN A 619 -30.91 24.18 0.18
C GLN A 619 -30.86 23.38 1.48
N LYS A 620 -31.00 24.01 2.64
CA LYS A 620 -31.00 23.34 3.95
C LYS A 620 -32.36 22.70 4.31
N GLN A 621 -33.39 23.01 3.56
CA GLN A 621 -34.77 22.54 3.82
C GLN A 621 -35.24 21.52 2.78
N VAL A 622 -34.42 21.24 1.75
CA VAL A 622 -34.73 20.29 0.66
C VAL A 622 -33.69 19.16 0.67
N GLU A 623 -34.20 17.95 0.68
CA GLU A 623 -33.46 16.70 0.47
C GLU A 623 -33.92 16.09 -0.85
N TYR A 624 -32.95 15.66 -1.68
CA TYR A 624 -33.28 15.14 -3.01
C TYR A 624 -33.33 13.62 -3.00
N ILE A 625 -34.33 13.06 -3.68
CA ILE A 625 -34.40 11.63 -3.93
C ILE A 625 -34.64 11.37 -5.42
N SER A 626 -34.15 10.24 -5.93
CA SER A 626 -34.46 9.79 -7.30
C SER A 626 -34.18 8.30 -7.49
N PHE A 627 -34.96 7.68 -8.38
CA PHE A 627 -34.67 6.35 -8.96
C PHE A 627 -33.57 6.41 -10.03
N SER A 628 -33.18 7.60 -10.50
CA SER A 628 -32.14 7.80 -11.51
C SER A 628 -30.79 8.09 -10.89
N PRO A 629 -29.78 7.18 -11.03
CA PRO A 629 -28.42 7.49 -10.63
C PRO A 629 -27.86 8.73 -11.34
N ALA A 630 -28.25 8.96 -12.60
CA ALA A 630 -27.81 10.12 -13.39
C ALA A 630 -28.33 11.43 -12.78
N ALA A 631 -29.62 11.48 -12.39
CA ALA A 631 -30.18 12.64 -11.70
C ALA A 631 -29.49 12.89 -10.35
N CYS A 632 -29.26 11.87 -9.54
CA CYS A 632 -28.54 11.99 -8.27
C CYS A 632 -27.11 12.54 -8.47
N GLN A 633 -26.38 12.02 -9.46
CA GLN A 633 -25.03 12.52 -9.77
C GLN A 633 -25.05 13.97 -10.25
N LEU A 634 -26.04 14.34 -11.06
CA LEU A 634 -26.17 15.72 -11.54
C LEU A 634 -26.52 16.68 -10.40
N VAL A 635 -27.39 16.30 -9.46
CA VAL A 635 -27.64 17.08 -8.24
C VAL A 635 -26.32 17.32 -7.49
N ARG A 636 -25.53 16.28 -7.25
CA ARG A 636 -24.21 16.38 -6.57
C ARG A 636 -23.23 17.31 -7.29
N GLN A 637 -23.22 17.30 -8.63
CA GLN A 637 -22.39 18.20 -9.43
C GLN A 637 -22.82 19.68 -9.33
N LEU A 638 -24.14 19.92 -9.20
CA LEU A 638 -24.71 21.26 -9.12
C LEU A 638 -24.67 21.83 -7.71
N ASP A 639 -24.71 20.98 -6.70
CA ASP A 639 -24.67 21.34 -5.28
C ASP A 639 -23.90 20.27 -4.50
N GLU A 640 -22.62 20.57 -4.17
CA GLU A 640 -21.75 19.67 -3.41
C GLU A 640 -22.26 19.40 -1.98
N GLN A 641 -23.12 20.26 -1.44
CA GLN A 641 -23.68 20.16 -0.09
C GLN A 641 -25.08 19.54 -0.06
N ALA A 642 -25.65 19.23 -1.22
CA ALA A 642 -27.00 18.67 -1.29
C ALA A 642 -27.12 17.36 -0.52
N THR A 643 -28.19 17.18 0.24
CA THR A 643 -28.57 15.91 0.84
C THR A 643 -29.29 15.07 -0.21
N ILE A 644 -28.74 13.89 -0.52
CA ILE A 644 -29.24 13.00 -1.58
C ILE A 644 -29.43 11.59 -1.02
N TYR A 645 -30.61 10.99 -1.27
CA TYR A 645 -30.88 9.58 -1.00
C TYR A 645 -31.24 8.87 -2.32
N TYR A 646 -30.66 7.68 -2.50
CA TYR A 646 -30.96 6.87 -3.69
C TYR A 646 -32.14 5.96 -3.42
N VAL A 647 -33.13 5.96 -4.36
CA VAL A 647 -34.42 5.24 -4.18
C VAL A 647 -34.45 3.87 -4.86
N GLY A 648 -33.61 3.62 -5.85
CA GLY A 648 -33.73 2.50 -6.79
C GLY A 648 -33.53 1.09 -6.22
N GLY A 649 -32.95 0.94 -5.02
CA GLY A 649 -32.75 -0.35 -4.35
C GLY A 649 -31.75 -1.29 -5.01
N SER A 650 -30.99 -0.83 -6.01
CA SER A 650 -30.02 -1.62 -6.78
C SER A 650 -28.58 -1.47 -6.28
N PHE A 651 -28.29 -0.50 -5.41
CA PHE A 651 -26.97 -0.27 -4.82
C PHE A 651 -26.94 -0.72 -3.37
N THR A 652 -25.81 -1.31 -2.97
CA THR A 652 -25.51 -1.58 -1.56
C THR A 652 -25.20 -0.27 -0.83
N PRO A 653 -25.29 -0.22 0.51
CA PRO A 653 -24.89 0.96 1.28
C PRO A 653 -23.44 1.42 1.00
N ALA A 654 -22.50 0.49 0.81
CA ALA A 654 -21.12 0.81 0.45
C ALA A 654 -21.01 1.52 -0.90
N GLU A 655 -21.77 1.07 -1.91
CA GLU A 655 -21.82 1.73 -3.22
C GLU A 655 -22.43 3.13 -3.11
N VAL A 656 -23.52 3.29 -2.36
CA VAL A 656 -24.15 4.59 -2.09
C VAL A 656 -23.16 5.55 -1.40
N LYS A 657 -22.38 5.06 -0.44
CA LYS A 657 -21.33 5.84 0.21
C LYS A 657 -20.25 6.29 -0.78
N LYS A 658 -19.78 5.39 -1.67
CA LYS A 658 -18.81 5.71 -2.72
C LYS A 658 -19.29 6.79 -3.69
N LEU A 659 -20.61 6.83 -3.96
CA LEU A 659 -21.25 7.86 -4.78
C LEU A 659 -21.39 9.21 -4.06
N GLY A 660 -21.04 9.29 -2.76
CA GLY A 660 -21.12 10.51 -1.96
C GLY A 660 -22.52 10.90 -1.54
N TYR A 661 -23.50 9.96 -1.53
CA TYR A 661 -24.85 10.21 -1.08
C TYR A 661 -24.97 10.05 0.44
N GLN A 662 -26.03 10.61 1.03
CA GLN A 662 -26.24 10.64 2.48
C GLN A 662 -27.02 9.43 3.00
N GLY A 663 -27.59 8.61 2.12
CA GLY A 663 -28.28 7.41 2.55
C GLY A 663 -29.08 6.70 1.45
N ILE A 664 -29.77 5.66 1.88
CA ILE A 664 -30.66 4.85 1.07
C ILE A 664 -32.13 5.17 1.41
N ASP A 665 -32.97 5.22 0.39
CA ASP A 665 -34.40 5.42 0.50
C ASP A 665 -35.09 4.26 -0.23
N TYR A 666 -35.24 3.11 0.46
CA TYR A 666 -35.61 1.86 -0.19
C TYR A 666 -36.99 1.37 0.23
N SER A 667 -37.63 0.66 -0.69
CA SER A 667 -38.87 -0.04 -0.34
C SER A 667 -38.67 -0.92 0.89
N TYR A 668 -39.60 -0.87 1.84
CA TYR A 668 -39.53 -1.75 3.03
C TYR A 668 -39.39 -3.22 2.67
N LYS A 669 -39.88 -3.65 1.50
CA LYS A 669 -39.72 -5.03 1.01
C LYS A 669 -38.27 -5.39 0.74
N ILE A 670 -37.47 -4.42 0.25
CA ILE A 670 -36.01 -4.56 0.05
C ILE A 670 -35.32 -4.60 1.40
N LEU A 671 -35.65 -3.69 2.32
CA LEU A 671 -35.07 -3.67 3.67
C LEU A 671 -35.39 -4.95 4.47
N PHE A 672 -36.56 -5.57 4.23
CA PHE A 672 -36.88 -6.85 4.84
C PHE A 672 -36.11 -8.03 4.24
N LYS A 673 -35.72 -7.92 2.98
CA LYS A 673 -34.88 -8.91 2.29
C LYS A 673 -33.40 -8.74 2.67
N HIS A 674 -32.97 -7.50 2.94
CA HIS A 674 -31.63 -7.10 3.30
C HIS A 674 -31.62 -6.31 4.60
N PRO A 675 -31.99 -6.93 5.75
CA PRO A 675 -32.02 -6.23 7.04
C PRO A 675 -30.64 -5.75 7.51
N GLU A 676 -29.57 -6.40 7.05
CA GLU A 676 -28.20 -6.03 7.30
C GLU A 676 -27.84 -4.65 6.73
N TRP A 677 -28.48 -4.20 5.66
CA TRP A 677 -28.21 -2.91 5.03
C TRP A 677 -28.53 -1.71 5.95
N ILE A 678 -29.42 -1.89 6.92
CA ILE A 678 -29.74 -0.83 7.87
C ILE A 678 -28.55 -0.59 8.81
N GLU A 679 -28.01 -1.65 9.40
CA GLU A 679 -26.85 -1.57 10.26
C GLU A 679 -25.60 -1.11 9.50
N GLU A 680 -25.36 -1.68 8.32
CA GLU A 680 -24.29 -1.30 7.41
C GLU A 680 -24.35 0.20 7.05
N SER A 681 -25.55 0.72 6.74
CA SER A 681 -25.73 2.14 6.46
C SER A 681 -25.30 3.00 7.62
N HIS A 682 -25.73 2.67 8.85
CA HIS A 682 -25.38 3.43 10.04
C HIS A 682 -23.87 3.40 10.34
N GLU A 683 -23.23 2.26 10.13
CA GLU A 683 -21.78 2.12 10.32
C GLU A 683 -20.99 2.97 9.30
N LEU A 684 -21.52 3.12 8.08
CA LEU A 684 -20.99 4.01 7.06
C LEU A 684 -21.35 5.48 7.26
N GLY A 685 -22.15 5.80 8.30
CA GLY A 685 -22.66 7.16 8.55
C GLY A 685 -23.74 7.59 7.56
N LEU A 686 -24.44 6.62 6.95
CA LEU A 686 -25.57 6.85 6.06
C LEU A 686 -26.88 6.76 6.84
N LYS A 687 -27.92 7.36 6.28
CA LYS A 687 -29.30 7.31 6.77
C LYS A 687 -30.12 6.29 5.98
N VAL A 688 -31.18 5.75 6.61
CA VAL A 688 -32.06 4.75 5.99
C VAL A 688 -33.51 5.21 6.07
N ASN A 689 -34.15 5.36 4.92
CA ASN A 689 -35.60 5.54 4.81
C ASN A 689 -36.29 4.28 4.26
N GLY A 690 -37.43 3.93 4.81
CA GLY A 690 -38.27 2.84 4.32
C GLY A 690 -39.63 3.36 3.82
N TRP A 691 -39.99 3.09 2.54
CA TRP A 691 -41.23 3.50 1.91
C TRP A 691 -42.00 2.32 1.32
N THR A 692 -43.27 2.34 1.05
CA THR A 692 -44.35 3.07 1.71
C THR A 692 -45.12 2.05 2.54
N PRO A 693 -44.89 1.89 3.83
CA PRO A 693 -45.68 1.01 4.67
C PRO A 693 -46.93 1.76 5.16
N ASP A 694 -48.10 1.25 4.82
CA ASP A 694 -49.38 1.76 5.27
C ASP A 694 -50.13 0.71 6.13
N ASP A 695 -49.34 -0.04 6.91
CA ASP A 695 -49.76 -1.04 7.87
C ASP A 695 -48.97 -0.90 9.18
N GLU A 696 -49.67 -0.84 10.31
CA GLU A 696 -49.05 -0.66 11.62
C GLU A 696 -48.00 -1.72 11.98
N LYS A 697 -48.20 -3.00 11.57
CA LYS A 697 -47.28 -4.09 11.89
C LYS A 697 -45.97 -3.90 11.12
N ILE A 698 -46.07 -3.44 9.88
CA ILE A 698 -44.90 -3.15 9.04
C ILE A 698 -44.12 -1.94 9.61
N ILE A 699 -44.86 -0.87 9.98
CA ILE A 699 -44.29 0.32 10.62
C ILE A 699 -43.56 -0.07 11.93
N LYS A 700 -44.23 -0.84 12.80
CA LYS A 700 -43.63 -1.34 14.06
C LYS A 700 -42.35 -2.17 13.80
N LYS A 701 -42.35 -2.97 12.73
CA LYS A 701 -41.17 -3.78 12.38
C LYS A 701 -40.02 -2.88 11.92
N LEU A 702 -40.25 -1.90 11.04
CA LEU A 702 -39.20 -0.95 10.61
C LEU A 702 -38.64 -0.12 11.75
N VAL A 703 -39.48 0.35 12.68
CA VAL A 703 -39.04 1.04 13.90
C VAL A 703 -38.13 0.13 14.75
N LYS A 704 -38.46 -1.16 14.90
CA LYS A 704 -37.59 -2.12 15.58
C LYS A 704 -36.28 -2.39 14.86
N MET A 705 -36.29 -2.35 13.53
CA MET A 705 -35.09 -2.49 12.70
C MET A 705 -34.19 -1.25 12.71
N ASN A 706 -34.60 -0.19 13.41
CA ASN A 706 -33.79 1.00 13.64
C ASN A 706 -33.62 1.91 12.40
N VAL A 707 -34.58 1.95 11.46
CA VAL A 707 -34.53 2.89 10.33
C VAL A 707 -34.62 4.35 10.81
N ASP A 708 -33.94 5.26 10.09
CA ASP A 708 -33.94 6.70 10.42
C ASP A 708 -35.27 7.35 10.08
N PHE A 709 -35.84 6.98 8.93
CA PHE A 709 -37.08 7.57 8.43
C PHE A 709 -38.05 6.51 7.95
N ILE A 710 -39.31 6.83 8.00
CA ILE A 710 -40.42 6.07 7.38
C ILE A 710 -41.25 7.04 6.59
N THR A 711 -41.36 6.84 5.26
CA THR A 711 -42.28 7.56 4.37
C THR A 711 -43.57 6.77 4.23
N THR A 712 -44.72 7.35 4.62
CA THR A 712 -46.02 6.65 4.71
C THR A 712 -47.20 7.59 4.41
N ASP A 713 -48.32 7.02 3.95
CA ASP A 713 -49.59 7.72 3.83
C ASP A 713 -50.32 7.85 5.19
N MET A 714 -49.84 7.17 6.27
CA MET A 714 -50.40 7.18 7.62
C MET A 714 -49.47 7.91 8.64
N PRO A 715 -49.11 9.18 8.42
CA PRO A 715 -48.04 9.82 9.18
C PRO A 715 -48.38 10.00 10.68
N GLU A 716 -49.61 10.28 11.07
CA GLU A 716 -49.98 10.46 12.50
C GLU A 716 -49.90 9.14 13.28
N GLU A 717 -50.36 8.04 12.69
CA GLU A 717 -50.26 6.71 13.28
C GLU A 717 -48.82 6.26 13.39
N ALA A 718 -48.03 6.48 12.34
CA ALA A 718 -46.61 6.18 12.32
C ALA A 718 -45.85 6.95 13.42
N MET A 719 -46.17 8.24 13.62
CA MET A 719 -45.56 9.02 14.72
C MET A 719 -45.93 8.51 16.11
N LYS A 720 -47.19 8.04 16.32
CA LYS A 720 -47.61 7.41 17.58
C LYS A 720 -46.80 6.15 17.85
N ILE A 721 -46.55 5.34 16.81
CA ILE A 721 -45.74 4.11 16.92
C ILE A 721 -44.26 4.44 17.22
N ALA A 722 -43.67 5.38 16.48
CA ALA A 722 -42.26 5.78 16.66
C ALA A 722 -41.97 6.42 18.03
N LYS A 723 -42.95 7.08 18.64
CA LYS A 723 -42.84 7.66 20.00
C LYS A 723 -42.87 6.62 21.13
N ARG A 724 -43.37 5.41 20.88
CA ARG A 724 -43.53 4.33 21.90
C ARG A 724 -42.29 3.45 22.05
N LYS A 725 -41.21 3.73 21.28
CA LYS A 725 -39.88 3.09 21.41
C LYS A 725 -39.04 3.87 22.46
#